data_f6372214f86161d4be3adf9c5659428c
#
_entry.id   f6372214f86161d4be3adf9c5659428c
#
_cell.length_a   1.000
_cell.length_b   1.000
_cell.length_c   1.000
_cell.angle_alpha   90.00
_cell.angle_beta   90.00
_cell.angle_gamma   90.00
#
_symmetry.space_group_name_H-M   'P 1'
#
loop_
_entity.id
_entity.type
_entity.pdbx_description
1 polymer ?
#
loop_
_entity_poly.entity_id
_entity_poly.type
_entity_poly.pdbx_seq_one_letter_code
_entity_poly.pdbx_strand_id
1 'polypeptide(L)'
;MKLSDLKTGETGVIVKVLGHGGFRKRIIEMGFIQGKQVEVLLNAPLRDPVKYKIMGYEVSLRHSEADQIEVISAEEARQLEQAKADNEPQQGALSNNIPDESDHALTPSELTDTANRKSKVINVALVGNPNCGKTSLFNFASGAHERVGNYSGVTVDAKVGRANYEGYEFHLVDLPGTYSLSAYSPEELYVRKQLVEKTPDVVINVIDASNLERNLYLTTQLIDMHVRMVCALNMFDETEQRGDNIDYQKISELFGVPMVPTVFTNGRGVKELFHQVIAVYEGKEDETSQFRHIHINHGHELEGGIKNIQEHLRAYPDLCQRYSTRYLAIKLLEHDKDVEELIKPLKDSDEIFKHRDIAAQRVKEETGNESETAIMDAKYGFIHGALEEADYSTGQKKDTYQTTHFIDQILTNKYFGFPIFFLILFIMFTATFVIGQYPMDWIDGGVSWLGDFISSNMPDGPVKDMLVDGIIGGVGAVIVFLPQILILYFFISYMEDSGYMARAAFIMDKLMHKMGLHGKSFIPLIMGFGCNVPAVMATRTIESRRSRLVTMLILPLMSCSARLPIYVMITGSFFALKYRSLAMLSLYVIGILMSVIMSRVFSRFLVKGEDTPFVMELPPYRFPTWKAIGRHTWEKGKQYLKKMGGIILVASIIVWALGYFPLPDKPDMGQQERQEHSFIGQIGHAVEPVFRPQGFNWKLDVGLLAGVGAKEIVASTMGVLYSNDDSFKDDNSFSSEGGKYVKLHKQITQDVANLHGVSYNEAEPIATLTAFCFLLFVLLYFPCIATIAAIKGETGSWGWALFAAGYTTLLAWVVSAIVFQVGMLFIG
;
A
#
# COMPACT_ATOMS: atom_id res chain seq x y z
N MET A 1 -26.99 5.16 23.72
CA MET A 1 -25.76 5.97 23.73
C MET A 1 -24.95 5.65 22.50
N LYS A 2 -23.97 6.48 22.12
CA LYS A 2 -23.09 6.19 20.97
C LYS A 2 -21.84 5.45 21.44
N LEU A 3 -21.21 4.68 20.54
CA LEU A 3 -19.98 3.97 20.85
C LEU A 3 -18.83 4.91 21.27
N SER A 4 -18.81 6.12 20.73
CA SER A 4 -17.87 7.18 21.11
C SER A 4 -18.02 7.71 22.54
N ASP A 5 -19.19 7.51 23.17
CA ASP A 5 -19.47 7.97 24.54
C ASP A 5 -18.86 7.05 25.60
N LEU A 6 -18.53 5.79 25.22
CA LEU A 6 -17.90 4.81 26.11
C LEU A 6 -16.47 5.22 26.47
N LYS A 7 -16.11 5.02 27.74
CA LYS A 7 -14.75 5.28 28.25
C LYS A 7 -13.88 4.04 28.15
N THR A 8 -12.59 4.24 28.22
CA THR A 8 -11.60 3.15 28.24
C THR A 8 -11.92 2.15 29.37
N GLY A 9 -12.02 0.87 29.03
CA GLY A 9 -12.41 -0.23 29.91
C GLY A 9 -13.92 -0.47 30.03
N GLU A 10 -14.76 0.38 29.43
CA GLU A 10 -16.21 0.15 29.41
C GLU A 10 -16.59 -0.74 28.23
N THR A 11 -17.65 -1.54 28.44
CA THR A 11 -18.21 -2.45 27.44
C THR A 11 -19.65 -2.05 27.12
N GLY A 12 -19.99 -2.13 25.83
CA GLY A 12 -21.35 -1.93 25.35
C GLY A 12 -21.77 -3.04 24.40
N VAL A 13 -23.06 -3.18 24.17
CA VAL A 13 -23.65 -4.08 23.18
C VAL A 13 -24.20 -3.24 22.04
N ILE A 14 -23.87 -3.61 20.81
CA ILE A 14 -24.27 -2.88 19.61
C ILE A 14 -25.76 -3.07 19.37
N VAL A 15 -26.47 -1.95 19.26
CA VAL A 15 -27.91 -1.94 18.95
C VAL A 15 -28.13 -1.68 17.47
N LYS A 16 -27.38 -0.72 16.91
CA LYS A 16 -27.57 -0.32 15.51
C LYS A 16 -26.33 0.37 14.97
N VAL A 17 -26.01 0.11 13.70
CA VAL A 17 -25.01 0.86 12.94
C VAL A 17 -25.74 1.86 12.05
N LEU A 18 -25.50 3.14 12.29
CA LEU A 18 -26.02 4.25 11.50
C LEU A 18 -25.11 4.52 10.29
N GLY A 19 -25.51 5.44 9.43
CA GLY A 19 -24.76 5.78 8.23
C GLY A 19 -25.23 5.02 7.00
N HIS A 20 -24.69 5.35 5.82
CA HIS A 20 -25.10 4.81 4.54
C HIS A 20 -23.88 4.45 3.70
N GLY A 21 -24.06 3.54 2.73
CA GLY A 21 -23.04 3.18 1.74
C GLY A 21 -21.83 2.45 2.33
N GLY A 22 -20.66 2.75 1.76
CA GLY A 22 -19.44 2.01 2.06
C GLY A 22 -18.98 2.00 3.51
N PHE A 23 -19.31 3.03 4.30
CA PHE A 23 -18.96 3.06 5.72
C PHE A 23 -19.70 1.95 6.50
N ARG A 24 -21.04 1.93 6.36
CA ARG A 24 -21.87 0.96 7.10
C ARG A 24 -21.48 -0.47 6.75
N LYS A 25 -21.30 -0.74 5.45
CA LYS A 25 -20.89 -2.06 4.97
C LYS A 25 -19.56 -2.48 5.57
N ARG A 26 -18.55 -1.63 5.50
CA ARG A 26 -17.21 -1.92 6.03
C ARG A 26 -17.21 -2.19 7.53
N ILE A 27 -17.99 -1.43 8.30
CA ILE A 27 -18.11 -1.59 9.75
C ILE A 27 -18.79 -2.93 10.10
N ILE A 28 -19.83 -3.31 9.35
CA ILE A 28 -20.51 -4.60 9.56
C ILE A 28 -19.61 -5.77 9.15
N GLU A 29 -18.89 -5.69 8.01
CA GLU A 29 -17.87 -6.67 7.59
C GLU A 29 -16.78 -6.86 8.64
N MET A 30 -16.49 -5.81 9.41
CA MET A 30 -15.57 -5.84 10.55
C MET A 30 -16.22 -6.37 11.83
N GLY A 31 -17.43 -6.92 11.76
CA GLY A 31 -18.12 -7.57 12.88
C GLY A 31 -18.86 -6.64 13.82
N PHE A 32 -19.03 -5.34 13.50
CA PHE A 32 -19.90 -4.45 14.27
C PHE A 32 -21.37 -4.70 13.92
N ILE A 33 -21.88 -5.84 14.33
CA ILE A 33 -23.25 -6.28 14.10
C ILE A 33 -24.11 -6.17 15.38
N GLN A 34 -25.40 -6.08 15.20
CA GLN A 34 -26.36 -6.00 16.31
C GLN A 34 -26.21 -7.18 17.28
N GLY A 35 -26.26 -6.91 18.58
CA GLY A 35 -26.13 -7.92 19.62
C GLY A 35 -24.69 -8.28 20.01
N LYS A 36 -23.67 -7.86 19.27
CA LYS A 36 -22.28 -8.13 19.64
C LYS A 36 -21.74 -7.14 20.67
N GLN A 37 -20.96 -7.68 21.61
CA GLN A 37 -20.31 -6.89 22.64
C GLN A 37 -19.04 -6.22 22.09
N VAL A 38 -18.86 -4.95 22.42
CA VAL A 38 -17.69 -4.15 22.06
C VAL A 38 -17.10 -3.53 23.32
N GLU A 39 -15.78 -3.59 23.47
CA GLU A 39 -15.02 -3.04 24.61
C GLU A 39 -14.09 -1.93 24.12
N VAL A 40 -14.02 -0.82 24.86
CA VAL A 40 -13.07 0.27 24.58
C VAL A 40 -11.73 -0.04 25.25
N LEU A 41 -10.69 -0.31 24.48
CA LEU A 41 -9.38 -0.69 25.01
C LEU A 41 -8.53 0.52 25.36
N LEU A 42 -8.31 1.42 24.37
CA LEU A 42 -7.48 2.60 24.58
C LEU A 42 -7.72 3.68 23.50
N ASN A 43 -7.31 4.91 23.81
CA ASN A 43 -7.32 6.02 22.87
C ASN A 43 -5.92 6.29 22.34
N ALA A 44 -5.81 6.69 21.06
CA ALA A 44 -4.56 7.19 20.49
C ALA A 44 -4.01 8.38 21.32
N PRO A 45 -2.68 8.67 21.26
CA PRO A 45 -2.08 9.79 22.01
C PRO A 45 -2.76 11.14 21.81
N LEU A 46 -3.35 11.38 20.63
CA LEU A 46 -4.12 12.59 20.31
C LEU A 46 -5.63 12.43 20.59
N ARG A 47 -6.05 11.41 21.35
CA ARG A 47 -7.44 11.04 21.68
C ARG A 47 -8.30 10.64 20.49
N ASP A 48 -7.73 10.37 19.35
CA ASP A 48 -8.39 9.93 18.11
C ASP A 48 -7.34 9.35 17.17
N PRO A 49 -7.53 8.14 16.61
CA PRO A 49 -8.67 7.23 16.76
C PRO A 49 -8.72 6.49 18.12
N VAL A 50 -9.81 5.75 18.37
CA VAL A 50 -10.04 4.92 19.55
C VAL A 50 -9.92 3.45 19.15
N LYS A 51 -9.32 2.64 20.03
CA LYS A 51 -9.15 1.20 19.84
C LYS A 51 -10.24 0.44 20.57
N TYR A 52 -10.93 -0.41 19.85
CA TYR A 52 -12.03 -1.26 20.33
C TYR A 52 -11.66 -2.73 20.18
N LYS A 53 -12.21 -3.55 21.06
CA LYS A 53 -12.19 -5.03 20.94
C LYS A 53 -13.58 -5.51 20.57
N ILE A 54 -13.69 -6.29 19.50
CA ILE A 54 -14.92 -6.88 19.02
C ILE A 54 -14.64 -8.27 18.47
N MET A 55 -15.48 -9.25 18.76
CA MET A 55 -15.34 -10.63 18.25
C MET A 55 -13.92 -11.21 18.41
N GLY A 56 -13.22 -10.85 19.50
CA GLY A 56 -11.90 -11.37 19.84
C GLY A 56 -10.71 -10.66 19.17
N TYR A 57 -10.89 -9.66 18.34
CA TYR A 57 -9.81 -8.92 17.70
C TYR A 57 -9.91 -7.40 17.93
N GLU A 58 -8.88 -6.67 17.58
CA GLU A 58 -8.73 -5.26 17.89
C GLU A 58 -8.88 -4.39 16.63
N VAL A 59 -9.78 -3.43 16.68
CA VAL A 59 -10.09 -2.49 15.60
C VAL A 59 -9.98 -1.07 16.11
N SER A 60 -9.45 -0.18 15.29
CA SER A 60 -9.46 1.25 15.59
C SER A 60 -10.44 2.00 14.71
N LEU A 61 -11.25 2.86 15.32
CA LEU A 61 -12.20 3.75 14.68
C LEU A 61 -11.93 5.18 15.11
N ARG A 62 -12.19 6.13 14.23
CA ARG A 62 -12.24 7.55 14.60
C ARG A 62 -13.49 7.84 15.42
N HIS A 63 -13.46 8.90 16.24
CA HIS A 63 -14.64 9.33 16.98
C HIS A 63 -15.85 9.58 16.08
N SER A 64 -15.65 10.23 14.93
CA SER A 64 -16.72 10.47 13.96
C SER A 64 -17.34 9.19 13.37
N GLU A 65 -16.57 8.10 13.31
CA GLU A 65 -17.01 6.78 12.86
C GLU A 65 -17.72 6.03 13.99
N ALA A 66 -17.18 6.09 15.21
CA ALA A 66 -17.80 5.53 16.40
C ALA A 66 -19.12 6.22 16.76
N ASP A 67 -19.30 7.51 16.41
CA ASP A 67 -20.56 8.25 16.52
C ASP A 67 -21.70 7.66 15.68
N GLN A 68 -21.38 6.86 14.68
CA GLN A 68 -22.35 6.20 13.81
C GLN A 68 -22.79 4.83 14.35
N ILE A 69 -22.29 4.40 15.52
CA ILE A 69 -22.64 3.10 16.13
C ILE A 69 -23.37 3.36 17.44
N GLU A 70 -24.62 2.90 17.52
CA GLU A 70 -25.42 2.98 18.73
C GLU A 70 -25.21 1.73 19.59
N VAL A 71 -24.97 1.94 20.87
CA VAL A 71 -24.75 0.89 21.87
C VAL A 71 -25.59 1.11 23.11
N ILE A 72 -25.85 0.04 23.85
CA ILE A 72 -26.39 0.06 25.21
C ILE A 72 -25.35 -0.50 26.17
N SER A 73 -25.44 -0.17 27.45
CA SER A 73 -24.53 -0.72 28.45
C SER A 73 -24.68 -2.25 28.56
N ALA A 74 -23.65 -2.94 29.00
CA ALA A 74 -23.71 -4.39 29.19
C ALA A 74 -24.75 -4.79 30.25
N GLU A 75 -25.04 -3.90 31.22
CA GLU A 75 -26.10 -4.11 32.24
C GLU A 75 -27.49 -3.99 31.63
N GLU A 76 -27.74 -2.98 30.81
CA GLU A 76 -29.03 -2.79 30.12
C GLU A 76 -29.30 -3.93 29.14
N ALA A 77 -28.25 -4.43 28.45
CA ALA A 77 -28.35 -5.58 27.54
C ALA A 77 -28.79 -6.84 28.27
N ARG A 78 -28.19 -7.16 29.44
CA ARG A 78 -28.56 -8.32 30.25
C ARG A 78 -29.99 -8.23 30.78
N GLN A 79 -30.46 -7.03 31.16
CA GLN A 79 -31.84 -6.82 31.59
C GLN A 79 -32.83 -7.06 30.44
N LEU A 80 -32.51 -6.67 29.23
CA LEU A 80 -33.32 -6.91 28.03
C LEU A 80 -33.32 -8.39 27.61
N GLU A 81 -32.20 -9.11 27.75
CA GLU A 81 -32.10 -10.55 27.49
C GLU A 81 -32.96 -11.35 28.52
N GLN A 82 -32.87 -10.99 29.79
CA GLN A 82 -33.70 -11.61 30.85
C GLN A 82 -35.20 -11.36 30.63
N ALA A 83 -35.58 -10.14 30.22
CA ALA A 83 -36.96 -9.80 29.93
C ALA A 83 -37.51 -10.50 28.65
N LYS A 84 -36.64 -10.85 27.69
CA LYS A 84 -36.99 -11.65 26.49
C LYS A 84 -37.12 -13.14 26.83
N ALA A 85 -36.23 -13.69 27.66
CA ALA A 85 -36.25 -15.09 28.05
C ALA A 85 -37.54 -15.45 28.86
N ASP A 86 -38.10 -14.48 29.54
CA ASP A 86 -39.38 -14.66 30.28
C ASP A 86 -40.62 -14.59 29.36
N ASN A 87 -40.50 -14.18 28.08
CA ASN A 87 -41.64 -13.91 27.18
C ASN A 87 -41.66 -14.73 25.86
N GLU A 88 -40.68 -15.62 25.58
CA GLU A 88 -40.72 -16.42 24.37
C GLU A 88 -41.39 -17.81 24.57
N PRO A 89 -42.45 -18.14 23.78
CA PRO A 89 -42.91 -19.51 23.66
C PRO A 89 -41.85 -20.29 22.83
N GLN A 90 -41.45 -21.44 23.36
CA GLN A 90 -40.56 -22.37 22.66
C GLN A 90 -41.10 -22.71 21.25
N GLN A 91 -40.57 -22.09 20.22
CA GLN A 91 -40.76 -22.51 18.86
C GLN A 91 -39.58 -23.44 18.50
N GLY A 92 -39.95 -24.70 18.33
CA GLY A 92 -39.03 -25.77 17.92
C GLY A 92 -38.40 -25.47 16.57
N ALA A 93 -37.13 -25.80 16.46
CA ALA A 93 -36.35 -25.76 15.24
C ALA A 93 -37.02 -26.64 14.16
N LEU A 94 -37.66 -26.02 13.19
CA LEU A 94 -38.10 -26.68 11.97
C LEU A 94 -36.98 -26.62 10.96
N SER A 95 -36.23 -27.71 10.88
CA SER A 95 -35.39 -28.08 9.76
C SER A 95 -36.24 -28.27 8.51
N ASN A 96 -36.40 -27.25 7.72
CA ASN A 96 -36.97 -27.35 6.37
C ASN A 96 -35.85 -27.55 5.35
N ASN A 97 -35.39 -28.80 5.23
CA ASN A 97 -34.69 -29.26 4.05
C ASN A 97 -35.75 -29.43 2.94
N ILE A 98 -35.86 -28.46 2.05
CA ILE A 98 -36.56 -28.61 0.77
C ILE A 98 -35.47 -28.97 -0.24
N PRO A 99 -35.46 -30.20 -0.79
CA PRO A 99 -34.60 -30.51 -1.93
C PRO A 99 -35.13 -29.77 -3.16
N ASP A 100 -34.28 -29.01 -3.80
CA ASP A 100 -34.60 -28.38 -5.09
C ASP A 100 -34.47 -29.46 -6.19
N GLU A 101 -35.57 -30.13 -6.54
CA GLU A 101 -35.64 -31.23 -7.53
C GLU A 101 -35.71 -30.75 -8.99
N SER A 102 -35.14 -29.64 -9.38
CA SER A 102 -35.37 -29.12 -10.74
C SER A 102 -34.16 -28.67 -11.55
N ASP A 103 -32.97 -29.28 -11.39
CA ASP A 103 -31.87 -28.98 -12.33
C ASP A 103 -31.09 -30.25 -12.74
N HIS A 104 -31.75 -31.21 -13.36
CA HIS A 104 -31.13 -32.34 -14.04
C HIS A 104 -31.05 -32.17 -15.57
N ALA A 105 -30.58 -31.03 -16.03
CA ALA A 105 -30.05 -30.93 -17.38
C ALA A 105 -28.53 -30.74 -17.27
N LEU A 106 -27.76 -31.70 -17.78
CA LEU A 106 -26.29 -31.60 -17.87
C LEU A 106 -25.95 -30.28 -18.54
N THR A 107 -25.38 -29.38 -17.77
CA THR A 107 -24.92 -28.07 -18.24
C THR A 107 -23.66 -28.24 -19.10
N PRO A 108 -23.36 -27.34 -20.05
CA PRO A 108 -22.11 -27.37 -20.81
C PRO A 108 -20.86 -27.32 -19.93
N SER A 109 -20.96 -26.78 -18.69
CA SER A 109 -19.92 -26.84 -17.69
C SER A 109 -19.62 -28.25 -17.20
N GLU A 110 -20.64 -29.09 -17.00
CA GLU A 110 -20.48 -30.51 -16.59
C GLU A 110 -19.86 -31.37 -17.69
N LEU A 111 -20.14 -31.06 -18.97
CA LEU A 111 -19.48 -31.68 -20.11
C LEU A 111 -18.01 -31.26 -20.24
N THR A 112 -17.70 -30.01 -19.97
CA THR A 112 -16.32 -29.51 -19.91
C THR A 112 -15.59 -30.09 -18.71
N ASP A 113 -16.23 -30.22 -17.56
CA ASP A 113 -15.74 -30.87 -16.36
C ASP A 113 -15.43 -32.36 -16.57
N THR A 114 -16.25 -33.07 -17.35
CA THR A 114 -16.01 -34.49 -17.68
C THR A 114 -14.80 -34.67 -18.59
N ALA A 115 -14.53 -33.71 -19.47
CA ALA A 115 -13.32 -33.66 -20.30
C ALA A 115 -12.07 -33.27 -19.49
N ASN A 116 -12.20 -32.35 -18.54
CA ASN A 116 -11.13 -31.89 -17.66
C ASN A 116 -10.72 -32.91 -16.58
N ARG A 117 -11.65 -33.77 -16.12
CA ARG A 117 -11.39 -34.89 -15.17
C ARG A 117 -10.32 -35.89 -15.65
N LYS A 118 -9.96 -35.90 -16.93
CA LYS A 118 -8.81 -36.64 -17.46
C LYS A 118 -7.49 -35.87 -17.46
N SER A 119 -7.53 -34.55 -17.20
CA SER A 119 -6.35 -33.74 -17.13
C SER A 119 -5.69 -33.88 -15.74
N LYS A 120 -4.41 -34.20 -15.69
CA LYS A 120 -3.63 -34.20 -14.42
C LYS A 120 -3.18 -32.78 -14.01
N VAL A 121 -3.78 -31.74 -14.55
CA VAL A 121 -3.50 -30.34 -14.23
C VAL A 121 -4.74 -29.76 -13.57
N ILE A 122 -4.55 -29.20 -12.35
CA ILE A 122 -5.63 -28.57 -11.55
C ILE A 122 -5.31 -27.09 -11.38
N ASN A 123 -6.24 -26.22 -11.81
CA ASN A 123 -6.13 -24.79 -11.60
C ASN A 123 -6.75 -24.39 -10.26
N VAL A 124 -5.94 -23.87 -9.36
CA VAL A 124 -6.35 -23.56 -7.98
C VAL A 124 -6.18 -22.07 -7.70
N ALA A 125 -7.25 -21.43 -7.23
CA ALA A 125 -7.18 -20.06 -6.71
C ALA A 125 -7.10 -20.06 -5.17
N LEU A 126 -6.14 -19.31 -4.62
CA LEU A 126 -6.03 -19.09 -3.18
C LEU A 126 -6.82 -17.83 -2.82
N VAL A 127 -7.84 -17.98 -1.99
CA VAL A 127 -8.70 -16.90 -1.49
C VAL A 127 -8.63 -16.88 0.03
N GLY A 128 -9.00 -15.80 0.68
CA GLY A 128 -9.06 -15.67 2.13
C GLY A 128 -8.76 -14.27 2.61
N ASN A 129 -9.00 -14.02 3.89
CA ASN A 129 -8.82 -12.72 4.51
C ASN A 129 -7.36 -12.23 4.44
N PRO A 130 -7.11 -10.92 4.53
CA PRO A 130 -5.77 -10.42 4.77
C PRO A 130 -5.14 -11.08 6.01
N ASN A 131 -3.84 -11.37 5.93
CA ASN A 131 -3.04 -11.97 7.01
C ASN A 131 -3.40 -13.41 7.46
N CYS A 132 -4.32 -14.10 6.80
CA CYS A 132 -4.66 -15.51 7.10
C CYS A 132 -3.57 -16.52 6.68
N GLY A 133 -2.51 -16.09 5.97
CA GLY A 133 -1.39 -16.94 5.58
C GLY A 133 -1.41 -17.47 4.14
N LYS A 134 -2.24 -16.92 3.24
CA LYS A 134 -2.30 -17.33 1.81
C LYS A 134 -0.95 -17.39 1.13
N THR A 135 -0.20 -16.30 1.19
CA THR A 135 1.13 -16.20 0.58
C THR A 135 2.12 -17.17 1.23
N SER A 136 1.94 -17.53 2.50
CA SER A 136 2.74 -18.57 3.15
C SER A 136 2.47 -19.95 2.55
N LEU A 137 1.21 -20.31 2.31
CA LEU A 137 0.83 -21.54 1.60
C LEU A 137 1.38 -21.52 0.17
N PHE A 138 1.20 -20.43 -0.56
CA PHE A 138 1.69 -20.27 -1.92
C PHE A 138 3.21 -20.49 -2.01
N ASN A 139 3.97 -19.83 -1.13
CA ASN A 139 5.43 -19.97 -1.09
C ASN A 139 5.88 -21.38 -0.66
N PHE A 140 5.15 -22.02 0.26
CA PHE A 140 5.45 -23.38 0.69
C PHE A 140 5.22 -24.39 -0.44
N ALA A 141 4.13 -24.25 -1.18
CA ALA A 141 3.71 -25.17 -2.22
C ALA A 141 4.48 -24.98 -3.54
N SER A 142 4.72 -23.73 -3.97
CA SER A 142 5.36 -23.42 -5.25
C SER A 142 6.90 -23.48 -5.22
N GLY A 143 7.51 -23.47 -4.05
CA GLY A 143 8.96 -23.44 -3.89
C GLY A 143 9.61 -22.24 -4.59
N ALA A 144 10.67 -22.48 -5.41
CA ALA A 144 11.40 -21.44 -6.13
C ALA A 144 10.81 -21.08 -7.52
N HIS A 145 9.65 -21.59 -7.90
CA HIS A 145 9.06 -21.45 -9.24
C HIS A 145 7.97 -20.38 -9.31
N GLU A 146 8.25 -19.16 -8.82
CA GLU A 146 7.31 -18.05 -8.86
C GLU A 146 7.38 -17.28 -10.19
N ARG A 147 6.22 -16.92 -10.75
CA ARG A 147 6.08 -15.92 -11.81
C ARG A 147 5.07 -14.86 -11.39
N VAL A 148 5.45 -13.59 -11.49
CA VAL A 148 4.52 -12.46 -11.31
C VAL A 148 3.81 -12.22 -12.63
N GLY A 149 2.50 -12.44 -12.67
CA GLY A 149 1.65 -12.13 -13.82
C GLY A 149 1.10 -10.72 -13.70
N ASN A 150 1.52 -9.80 -14.58
CA ASN A 150 0.87 -8.50 -14.74
C ASN A 150 -0.33 -8.67 -15.68
N TYR A 151 -1.54 -8.43 -15.18
CA TYR A 151 -2.73 -8.40 -16.01
C TYR A 151 -3.11 -6.96 -16.36
N SER A 152 -3.34 -6.74 -17.68
CA SER A 152 -3.72 -5.43 -18.20
C SER A 152 -5.08 -4.98 -17.63
N GLY A 153 -5.11 -3.82 -16.98
CA GLY A 153 -6.34 -3.14 -16.57
C GLY A 153 -6.53 -2.92 -15.06
N VAL A 154 -5.80 -3.63 -14.19
CA VAL A 154 -5.84 -3.42 -12.73
C VAL A 154 -4.41 -3.48 -12.18
N THR A 155 -4.06 -2.55 -11.29
CA THR A 155 -2.71 -2.48 -10.65
C THR A 155 -2.51 -3.55 -9.55
N VAL A 156 -3.18 -4.69 -9.65
CA VAL A 156 -3.12 -5.77 -8.66
C VAL A 156 -2.34 -6.93 -9.27
N ASP A 157 -1.18 -7.25 -8.69
CA ASP A 157 -0.33 -8.35 -9.12
C ASP A 157 -0.81 -9.66 -8.45
N ALA A 158 -1.36 -10.61 -9.24
CA ALA A 158 -1.53 -11.99 -8.77
C ALA A 158 -0.24 -12.78 -9.00
N LYS A 159 0.19 -13.54 -8.01
CA LYS A 159 1.32 -14.46 -8.14
C LYS A 159 0.83 -15.80 -8.68
N VAL A 160 1.54 -16.34 -9.67
CA VAL A 160 1.25 -17.65 -10.24
C VAL A 160 2.42 -18.59 -9.94
N GLY A 161 2.12 -19.76 -9.40
CA GLY A 161 3.09 -20.79 -9.06
C GLY A 161 2.65 -22.15 -9.53
N ARG A 162 3.54 -23.15 -9.47
CA ARG A 162 3.26 -24.55 -9.78
C ARG A 162 3.70 -25.43 -8.63
N ALA A 163 2.91 -26.44 -8.35
CA ALA A 163 3.23 -27.49 -7.38
C ALA A 163 2.88 -28.86 -7.95
N ASN A 164 3.58 -29.90 -7.54
CA ASN A 164 3.29 -31.27 -7.93
C ASN A 164 2.98 -32.10 -6.69
N TYR A 165 1.86 -32.76 -6.66
CA TYR A 165 1.45 -33.63 -5.59
C TYR A 165 0.62 -34.82 -6.13
N GLU A 166 0.91 -36.05 -5.68
CA GLU A 166 0.24 -37.30 -6.08
C GLU A 166 0.04 -37.50 -7.60
N GLY A 167 1.00 -36.99 -8.40
CA GLY A 167 0.95 -37.12 -9.86
C GLY A 167 0.07 -36.10 -10.55
N TYR A 168 -0.47 -35.11 -9.82
CA TYR A 168 -1.17 -33.93 -10.35
C TYR A 168 -0.23 -32.72 -10.36
N GLU A 169 -0.34 -31.89 -11.40
CA GLU A 169 0.28 -30.57 -11.50
C GLU A 169 -0.74 -29.49 -11.08
N PHE A 170 -0.44 -28.77 -10.00
CA PHE A 170 -1.29 -27.66 -9.53
C PHE A 170 -0.77 -26.34 -10.06
N HIS A 171 -1.65 -25.60 -10.71
CA HIS A 171 -1.43 -24.22 -11.11
C HIS A 171 -2.06 -23.31 -10.05
N LEU A 172 -1.24 -22.79 -9.14
CA LEU A 172 -1.67 -21.98 -8.02
C LEU A 172 -1.69 -20.51 -8.40
N VAL A 173 -2.79 -19.82 -8.10
CA VAL A 173 -2.92 -18.36 -8.25
C VAL A 173 -3.18 -17.76 -6.88
N ASP A 174 -2.21 -16.96 -6.36
CA ASP A 174 -2.36 -16.24 -5.09
C ASP A 174 -3.14 -14.95 -5.35
N LEU A 175 -4.40 -14.89 -4.91
CA LEU A 175 -5.25 -13.72 -5.04
C LEU A 175 -5.07 -12.78 -3.85
N PRO A 176 -5.31 -11.46 -4.04
CA PRO A 176 -5.27 -10.49 -2.93
C PRO A 176 -6.14 -10.91 -1.75
N GLY A 177 -5.74 -10.50 -0.54
CA GLY A 177 -6.57 -10.70 0.64
C GLY A 177 -7.82 -9.86 0.59
N THR A 178 -8.97 -10.47 0.86
CA THR A 178 -10.25 -9.77 0.88
C THR A 178 -11.12 -10.29 2.02
N TYR A 179 -11.91 -9.40 2.62
CA TYR A 179 -12.87 -9.76 3.67
C TYR A 179 -14.23 -10.13 3.09
N SER A 180 -14.53 -9.63 1.91
CA SER A 180 -15.77 -9.89 1.19
C SER A 180 -15.54 -9.87 -0.32
N LEU A 181 -16.52 -10.36 -1.10
CA LEU A 181 -16.55 -10.32 -2.56
C LEU A 181 -17.46 -9.19 -3.06
N SER A 182 -17.55 -8.09 -2.30
CA SER A 182 -18.25 -6.89 -2.74
C SER A 182 -17.39 -6.11 -3.73
N ALA A 183 -18.01 -5.30 -4.59
CA ALA A 183 -17.30 -4.46 -5.56
C ALA A 183 -16.79 -3.15 -4.94
N TYR A 184 -16.42 -3.15 -3.67
CA TYR A 184 -16.10 -1.93 -2.93
C TYR A 184 -14.63 -1.51 -3.07
N SER A 185 -13.72 -2.48 -3.02
CA SER A 185 -12.30 -2.24 -3.26
C SER A 185 -11.85 -2.79 -4.62
N PRO A 186 -10.81 -2.22 -5.25
CA PRO A 186 -10.24 -2.77 -6.48
C PRO A 186 -9.76 -4.22 -6.31
N GLU A 187 -9.27 -4.58 -5.13
CA GLU A 187 -8.81 -5.91 -4.77
C GLU A 187 -9.98 -6.90 -4.72
N GLU A 188 -11.09 -6.53 -4.06
CA GLU A 188 -12.31 -7.35 -3.98
C GLU A 188 -12.90 -7.58 -5.37
N LEU A 189 -13.01 -6.51 -6.17
CA LEU A 189 -13.48 -6.60 -7.55
C LEU A 189 -12.58 -7.51 -8.39
N TYR A 190 -11.26 -7.43 -8.19
CA TYR A 190 -10.30 -8.28 -8.89
C TYR A 190 -10.48 -9.76 -8.52
N VAL A 191 -10.58 -10.09 -7.22
CA VAL A 191 -10.83 -11.46 -6.74
C VAL A 191 -12.12 -12.00 -7.33
N ARG A 192 -13.21 -11.22 -7.27
CA ARG A 192 -14.51 -11.61 -7.84
C ARG A 192 -14.42 -11.90 -9.34
N LYS A 193 -13.79 -11.02 -10.12
CA LYS A 193 -13.59 -11.22 -11.57
C LYS A 193 -12.75 -12.45 -11.87
N GLN A 194 -11.69 -12.72 -11.10
CA GLN A 194 -10.87 -13.92 -11.31
C GLN A 194 -11.66 -15.20 -11.05
N LEU A 195 -12.50 -15.23 -10.01
CA LEU A 195 -13.35 -16.40 -9.71
C LEU A 195 -14.41 -16.64 -10.77
N VAL A 196 -14.99 -15.58 -11.34
CA VAL A 196 -16.06 -15.68 -12.35
C VAL A 196 -15.52 -15.86 -13.77
N GLU A 197 -14.53 -15.06 -14.18
CA GLU A 197 -14.05 -15.07 -15.58
C GLU A 197 -13.08 -16.20 -15.87
N LYS A 198 -12.26 -16.63 -14.88
CA LYS A 198 -11.27 -17.69 -15.05
C LYS A 198 -11.69 -19.03 -14.50
N THR A 199 -12.82 -19.07 -13.76
CA THR A 199 -13.41 -20.29 -13.19
C THR A 199 -12.35 -21.33 -12.80
N PRO A 200 -11.66 -21.15 -11.65
CA PRO A 200 -10.68 -22.13 -11.19
C PRO A 200 -11.35 -23.46 -10.93
N ASP A 201 -10.65 -24.57 -11.16
CA ASP A 201 -11.20 -25.93 -10.94
C ASP A 201 -11.57 -26.13 -9.47
N VAL A 202 -10.74 -25.62 -8.55
CA VAL A 202 -10.98 -25.64 -7.09
C VAL A 202 -10.46 -24.34 -6.47
N VAL A 203 -11.16 -23.81 -5.48
CA VAL A 203 -10.74 -22.70 -4.64
C VAL A 203 -10.23 -23.22 -3.30
N ILE A 204 -9.04 -22.81 -2.88
CA ILE A 204 -8.59 -22.98 -1.50
C ILE A 204 -8.91 -21.69 -0.75
N ASN A 205 -9.87 -21.74 0.17
CA ASN A 205 -10.18 -20.65 1.07
C ASN A 205 -9.35 -20.78 2.35
N VAL A 206 -8.37 -19.87 2.53
CA VAL A 206 -7.49 -19.87 3.71
C VAL A 206 -8.14 -19.05 4.82
N ILE A 207 -8.43 -19.73 5.91
CA ILE A 207 -9.12 -19.21 7.09
C ILE A 207 -8.13 -19.11 8.25
N ASP A 208 -8.10 -18.00 8.95
CA ASP A 208 -7.42 -17.87 10.23
C ASP A 208 -8.28 -18.53 11.31
N ALA A 209 -7.88 -19.71 11.77
CA ALA A 209 -8.60 -20.47 12.78
C ALA A 209 -8.69 -19.74 14.13
N SER A 210 -7.78 -18.81 14.40
CA SER A 210 -7.79 -17.99 15.61
C SER A 210 -8.90 -16.94 15.64
N ASN A 211 -9.51 -16.64 14.47
CA ASN A 211 -10.59 -15.67 14.31
C ASN A 211 -11.70 -16.25 13.39
N LEU A 212 -12.18 -17.42 13.74
CA LEU A 212 -12.99 -18.27 12.89
C LEU A 212 -14.30 -17.62 12.45
N GLU A 213 -15.08 -17.06 13.36
CA GLU A 213 -16.40 -16.46 13.10
C GLU A 213 -16.35 -15.41 11.98
N ARG A 214 -15.34 -14.55 12.03
CA ARG A 214 -15.18 -13.49 11.03
C ARG A 214 -14.72 -14.02 9.68
N ASN A 215 -13.79 -14.99 9.69
CA ASN A 215 -13.24 -15.53 8.46
C ASN A 215 -14.25 -16.38 7.68
N LEU A 216 -15.20 -17.00 8.37
CA LEU A 216 -16.29 -17.76 7.77
C LEU A 216 -17.27 -16.90 6.96
N TYR A 217 -17.31 -15.59 7.17
CA TYR A 217 -18.16 -14.70 6.36
C TYR A 217 -17.80 -14.76 4.86
N LEU A 218 -16.51 -14.74 4.51
CA LEU A 218 -16.08 -14.92 3.13
C LEU A 218 -16.47 -16.31 2.59
N THR A 219 -16.41 -17.33 3.43
CA THR A 219 -16.86 -18.71 3.07
C THR A 219 -18.33 -18.72 2.66
N THR A 220 -19.20 -18.00 3.39
CA THR A 220 -20.63 -17.91 3.03
C THR A 220 -20.85 -17.27 1.66
N GLN A 221 -20.03 -16.28 1.30
CA GLN A 221 -20.12 -15.64 -0.02
C GLN A 221 -19.62 -16.54 -1.16
N LEU A 222 -18.60 -17.35 -0.90
CA LEU A 222 -18.11 -18.36 -1.86
C LEU A 222 -19.15 -19.47 -2.07
N ILE A 223 -19.87 -19.86 -1.01
CA ILE A 223 -21.02 -20.79 -1.09
C ILE A 223 -22.10 -20.21 -2.01
N ASP A 224 -22.47 -18.94 -1.83
CA ASP A 224 -23.48 -18.28 -2.70
C ASP A 224 -23.05 -18.26 -4.19
N MET A 225 -21.74 -18.20 -4.46
CA MET A 225 -21.21 -18.24 -5.83
C MET A 225 -21.18 -19.66 -6.44
N HIS A 226 -21.45 -20.68 -5.65
CA HIS A 226 -21.40 -22.10 -6.05
C HIS A 226 -20.03 -22.54 -6.58
N VAL A 227 -18.93 -22.02 -6.02
CA VAL A 227 -17.58 -22.44 -6.39
C VAL A 227 -17.17 -23.70 -5.60
N ARG A 228 -16.51 -24.65 -6.27
CA ARG A 228 -15.90 -25.81 -5.60
C ARG A 228 -14.75 -25.34 -4.74
N MET A 229 -14.78 -25.62 -3.43
CA MET A 229 -13.76 -25.11 -2.53
C MET A 229 -13.37 -26.13 -1.45
N VAL A 230 -12.16 -25.91 -0.91
CA VAL A 230 -11.65 -26.55 0.30
C VAL A 230 -11.19 -25.44 1.24
N CYS A 231 -11.56 -25.51 2.51
CA CYS A 231 -11.14 -24.56 3.53
C CYS A 231 -9.89 -25.05 4.26
N ALA A 232 -8.84 -24.24 4.28
CA ALA A 232 -7.63 -24.47 5.06
C ALA A 232 -7.70 -23.66 6.35
N LEU A 233 -7.89 -24.32 7.49
CA LEU A 233 -7.89 -23.71 8.82
C LEU A 233 -6.45 -23.50 9.26
N ASN A 234 -5.86 -22.38 8.91
CA ASN A 234 -4.47 -22.04 9.19
C ASN A 234 -4.30 -21.46 10.60
N MET A 235 -3.05 -21.42 11.10
CA MET A 235 -2.74 -21.00 12.47
C MET A 235 -3.40 -21.88 13.54
N PHE A 236 -3.62 -23.14 13.19
CA PHE A 236 -4.27 -24.08 14.08
C PHE A 236 -3.46 -24.37 15.35
N ASP A 237 -2.14 -24.22 15.29
CA ASP A 237 -1.24 -24.27 16.44
C ASP A 237 -1.51 -23.16 17.48
N GLU A 238 -1.95 -21.99 17.05
CA GLU A 238 -2.32 -20.89 17.95
C GLU A 238 -3.62 -21.21 18.71
N THR A 239 -4.59 -21.87 18.06
CA THR A 239 -5.84 -22.30 18.71
C THR A 239 -5.60 -23.45 19.68
N GLU A 240 -4.72 -24.42 19.31
CA GLU A 240 -4.30 -25.49 20.23
C GLU A 240 -3.57 -24.93 21.48
N GLN A 241 -2.71 -23.92 21.31
CA GLN A 241 -2.01 -23.26 22.42
C GLN A 241 -2.97 -22.48 23.34
N ARG A 242 -4.00 -21.83 22.79
CA ARG A 242 -5.05 -21.15 23.56
C ARG A 242 -5.97 -22.15 24.28
N GLY A 243 -6.06 -23.38 23.79
CA GLY A 243 -6.97 -24.39 24.26
C GLY A 243 -8.40 -24.14 23.77
N ASP A 244 -8.55 -23.59 22.58
CA ASP A 244 -9.83 -23.42 21.91
C ASP A 244 -10.42 -24.78 21.58
N ASN A 245 -11.73 -24.96 21.77
CA ASN A 245 -12.44 -26.16 21.36
C ASN A 245 -13.01 -25.92 19.96
N ILE A 246 -12.47 -26.63 18.95
CA ILE A 246 -12.89 -26.51 17.55
C ILE A 246 -13.17 -27.89 16.98
N ASP A 247 -14.43 -28.26 16.85
CA ASP A 247 -14.83 -29.42 16.09
C ASP A 247 -14.94 -29.03 14.58
N TYR A 248 -13.79 -29.05 13.90
CA TYR A 248 -13.73 -28.68 12.48
C TYR A 248 -14.46 -29.67 11.59
N GLN A 249 -14.68 -30.93 12.02
CA GLN A 249 -15.44 -31.93 11.26
C GLN A 249 -16.94 -31.55 11.27
N LYS A 250 -17.48 -31.20 12.43
CA LYS A 250 -18.86 -30.76 12.57
C LYS A 250 -19.10 -29.43 11.82
N ILE A 251 -18.16 -28.50 11.90
CA ILE A 251 -18.23 -27.24 11.12
C ILE A 251 -18.19 -27.52 9.61
N SER A 252 -17.34 -28.44 9.15
CA SER A 252 -17.28 -28.90 7.76
C SER A 252 -18.63 -29.45 7.29
N GLU A 253 -19.29 -30.29 8.09
CA GLU A 253 -20.63 -30.85 7.80
C GLU A 253 -21.68 -29.73 7.70
N LEU A 254 -21.69 -28.77 8.63
CA LEU A 254 -22.67 -27.68 8.66
C LEU A 254 -22.49 -26.68 7.51
N PHE A 255 -21.26 -26.44 7.08
CA PHE A 255 -20.96 -25.60 5.92
C PHE A 255 -20.97 -26.35 4.59
N GLY A 256 -21.05 -27.69 4.61
CA GLY A 256 -20.99 -28.52 3.41
C GLY A 256 -19.69 -28.40 2.63
N VAL A 257 -18.58 -27.99 3.27
CA VAL A 257 -17.29 -27.74 2.64
C VAL A 257 -16.18 -28.44 3.43
N PRO A 258 -15.28 -29.20 2.78
CA PRO A 258 -14.16 -29.83 3.49
C PRO A 258 -13.27 -28.79 4.19
N MET A 259 -12.97 -29.04 5.46
CA MET A 259 -12.10 -28.19 6.29
C MET A 259 -10.86 -28.97 6.77
N VAL A 260 -9.68 -28.44 6.54
CA VAL A 260 -8.40 -29.08 6.87
C VAL A 260 -7.60 -28.22 7.83
N PRO A 261 -7.28 -28.69 9.06
CA PRO A 261 -6.39 -27.97 9.96
C PRO A 261 -4.97 -27.88 9.40
N THR A 262 -4.41 -26.68 9.36
CA THR A 262 -3.10 -26.42 8.75
C THR A 262 -2.23 -25.48 9.59
N VAL A 263 -0.90 -25.65 9.45
CA VAL A 263 0.11 -24.74 9.99
C VAL A 263 1.17 -24.55 8.90
N PHE A 264 1.03 -23.49 8.10
CA PHE A 264 1.88 -23.30 6.91
C PHE A 264 3.33 -22.97 7.25
N THR A 265 3.64 -22.54 8.48
CA THR A 265 5.01 -22.23 8.91
C THR A 265 5.89 -23.48 8.99
N ASN A 266 5.32 -24.64 9.32
CA ASN A 266 6.01 -25.92 9.42
C ASN A 266 5.52 -26.99 8.41
N GLY A 267 4.49 -26.66 7.60
CA GLY A 267 3.93 -27.54 6.59
C GLY A 267 2.94 -28.60 7.09
N ARG A 268 2.52 -28.55 8.38
CA ARG A 268 1.51 -29.45 8.93
C ARG A 268 0.18 -29.25 8.19
N GLY A 269 -0.49 -30.35 7.80
CA GLY A 269 -1.79 -30.35 7.15
C GLY A 269 -1.76 -30.00 5.66
N VAL A 270 -0.61 -29.60 5.08
CA VAL A 270 -0.55 -29.18 3.67
C VAL A 270 -0.77 -30.37 2.70
N LYS A 271 -0.26 -31.55 3.05
CA LYS A 271 -0.46 -32.74 2.23
C LYS A 271 -1.93 -33.16 2.21
N GLU A 272 -2.56 -33.18 3.36
CA GLU A 272 -3.97 -33.45 3.55
C GLU A 272 -4.84 -32.45 2.80
N LEU A 273 -4.45 -31.18 2.79
CA LEU A 273 -5.13 -30.12 2.04
C LEU A 273 -5.11 -30.41 0.52
N PHE A 274 -3.94 -30.73 -0.07
CA PHE A 274 -3.85 -31.05 -1.49
C PHE A 274 -4.57 -32.36 -1.83
N HIS A 275 -4.56 -33.34 -0.94
CA HIS A 275 -5.35 -34.56 -1.11
C HIS A 275 -6.85 -34.26 -1.19
N GLN A 276 -7.37 -33.41 -0.30
CA GLN A 276 -8.77 -32.97 -0.34
C GLN A 276 -9.10 -32.15 -1.60
N VAL A 277 -8.17 -31.34 -2.09
CA VAL A 277 -8.36 -30.63 -3.37
C VAL A 277 -8.49 -31.60 -4.53
N ILE A 278 -7.70 -32.68 -4.58
CA ILE A 278 -7.82 -33.73 -5.59
C ILE A 278 -9.19 -34.45 -5.47
N ALA A 279 -9.62 -34.79 -4.26
CA ALA A 279 -10.90 -35.46 -4.01
C ALA A 279 -12.09 -34.61 -4.52
N VAL A 280 -12.09 -33.30 -4.21
CA VAL A 280 -13.12 -32.36 -4.69
C VAL A 280 -13.05 -32.18 -6.22
N TYR A 281 -11.85 -32.17 -6.81
CA TYR A 281 -11.67 -32.08 -8.25
C TYR A 281 -12.18 -33.32 -8.98
N GLU A 282 -11.87 -34.52 -8.48
CA GLU A 282 -12.30 -35.77 -9.06
C GLU A 282 -13.79 -36.09 -8.80
N GLY A 283 -14.42 -35.38 -7.86
CA GLY A 283 -15.78 -35.64 -7.43
C GLY A 283 -15.92 -37.03 -6.77
N LYS A 284 -14.86 -37.54 -6.15
CA LYS A 284 -14.89 -38.72 -5.32
C LYS A 284 -15.43 -38.32 -3.94
N GLU A 285 -16.67 -38.67 -3.72
CA GLU A 285 -17.30 -38.61 -2.41
C GLU A 285 -16.72 -39.77 -1.56
N ASP A 286 -15.62 -39.53 -0.83
CA ASP A 286 -15.27 -40.42 0.26
C ASP A 286 -16.25 -40.18 1.41
N GLU A 287 -16.57 -41.25 2.16
CA GLU A 287 -17.57 -41.29 3.25
C GLU A 287 -17.28 -40.23 4.36
N THR A 288 -16.13 -39.52 4.31
CA THR A 288 -15.67 -38.53 5.27
C THR A 288 -15.74 -37.05 4.80
N SER A 289 -16.02 -36.81 3.52
CA SER A 289 -16.06 -35.44 2.99
C SER A 289 -17.21 -35.22 2.03
N GLN A 290 -18.42 -35.10 2.58
CA GLN A 290 -19.60 -34.72 1.78
C GLN A 290 -19.51 -33.23 1.43
N PHE A 291 -19.09 -32.93 0.20
CA PHE A 291 -19.38 -31.63 -0.39
C PHE A 291 -20.89 -31.55 -0.64
N ARG A 292 -21.58 -30.83 0.23
CA ARG A 292 -23.04 -30.68 0.15
C ARG A 292 -23.35 -29.25 -0.28
N HIS A 293 -24.12 -29.09 -1.34
CA HIS A 293 -24.65 -27.77 -1.65
C HIS A 293 -25.60 -27.34 -0.52
N ILE A 294 -25.19 -26.39 0.28
CA ILE A 294 -26.04 -25.76 1.26
C ILE A 294 -26.46 -24.38 0.74
N HIS A 295 -27.68 -23.98 1.10
CA HIS A 295 -28.16 -22.64 0.88
C HIS A 295 -28.37 -21.97 2.22
N ILE A 296 -27.76 -20.79 2.41
CA ILE A 296 -27.98 -19.99 3.60
C ILE A 296 -29.36 -19.38 3.48
N ASN A 297 -30.23 -19.63 4.46
CA ASN A 297 -31.56 -19.08 4.52
C ASN A 297 -31.50 -17.64 5.03
N HIS A 298 -31.94 -16.68 4.23
CA HIS A 298 -31.91 -15.25 4.55
C HIS A 298 -33.23 -14.74 5.18
N GLY A 299 -34.18 -15.63 5.47
CA GLY A 299 -35.50 -15.28 5.98
C GLY A 299 -36.57 -15.22 4.88
N HIS A 300 -37.82 -15.35 5.26
CA HIS A 300 -38.94 -15.58 4.34
C HIS A 300 -39.08 -14.53 3.24
N GLU A 301 -39.01 -13.24 3.59
CA GLU A 301 -39.19 -12.15 2.63
C GLU A 301 -38.01 -12.03 1.65
N LEU A 302 -36.77 -12.19 2.15
CA LEU A 302 -35.59 -12.18 1.28
C LEU A 302 -35.56 -13.39 0.35
N GLU A 303 -35.88 -14.59 0.83
CA GLU A 303 -35.93 -15.79 -0.02
C GLU A 303 -37.05 -15.70 -1.08
N GLY A 304 -38.20 -15.12 -0.73
CA GLY A 304 -39.23 -14.80 -1.71
C GLY A 304 -38.79 -13.83 -2.78
N GLY A 305 -38.05 -12.78 -2.39
CA GLY A 305 -37.45 -11.82 -3.31
C GLY A 305 -36.39 -12.46 -4.21
N ILE A 306 -35.47 -13.27 -3.64
CA ILE A 306 -34.44 -14.01 -4.35
C ILE A 306 -35.08 -14.92 -5.41
N LYS A 307 -36.12 -15.69 -5.04
CA LYS A 307 -36.80 -16.59 -5.95
C LYS A 307 -37.44 -15.86 -7.15
N ASN A 308 -38.14 -14.76 -6.89
CA ASN A 308 -38.76 -13.96 -7.94
C ASN A 308 -37.71 -13.40 -8.92
N ILE A 309 -36.60 -12.88 -8.43
CA ILE A 309 -35.50 -12.38 -9.26
C ILE A 309 -34.87 -13.54 -10.06
N GLN A 310 -34.64 -14.70 -9.44
CA GLN A 310 -34.10 -15.89 -10.11
C GLN A 310 -34.95 -16.35 -11.28
N GLU A 311 -36.28 -16.35 -11.13
CA GLU A 311 -37.21 -16.73 -12.20
C GLU A 311 -37.03 -15.91 -13.47
N HIS A 312 -36.83 -14.59 -13.33
CA HIS A 312 -36.53 -13.70 -14.45
C HIS A 312 -35.11 -13.93 -15.02
N LEU A 313 -34.12 -14.15 -14.16
CA LEU A 313 -32.75 -14.39 -14.62
C LEU A 313 -32.58 -15.71 -15.39
N ARG A 314 -33.34 -16.74 -15.07
CA ARG A 314 -33.32 -18.04 -15.77
C ARG A 314 -33.69 -17.95 -17.26
N ALA A 315 -34.35 -16.86 -17.69
CA ALA A 315 -34.63 -16.59 -19.09
C ALA A 315 -33.39 -16.27 -19.94
N TYR A 316 -32.22 -16.04 -19.28
CA TYR A 316 -30.97 -15.64 -19.95
C TYR A 316 -29.87 -16.70 -19.78
N PRO A 317 -29.82 -17.73 -20.67
CA PRO A 317 -28.87 -18.85 -20.56
C PRO A 317 -27.39 -18.41 -20.53
N ASP A 318 -27.01 -17.39 -21.29
CA ASP A 318 -25.64 -16.89 -21.37
C ASP A 318 -25.17 -16.31 -20.01
N LEU A 319 -26.09 -15.74 -19.25
CA LEU A 319 -25.83 -15.19 -17.92
C LEU A 319 -25.73 -16.34 -16.88
N CYS A 320 -26.67 -17.32 -17.00
CA CYS A 320 -26.71 -18.48 -16.11
C CYS A 320 -25.49 -19.40 -16.24
N GLN A 321 -24.84 -19.43 -17.42
CA GLN A 321 -23.60 -20.18 -17.62
C GLN A 321 -22.40 -19.60 -16.90
N ARG A 322 -22.41 -18.27 -16.62
CA ARG A 322 -21.28 -17.56 -16.01
C ARG A 322 -21.49 -17.27 -14.53
N TYR A 323 -22.73 -17.13 -14.11
CA TYR A 323 -23.07 -16.71 -12.74
C TYR A 323 -24.18 -17.58 -12.18
N SER A 324 -24.08 -17.91 -10.90
CA SER A 324 -25.22 -18.44 -10.15
C SER A 324 -26.35 -17.40 -10.12
N THR A 325 -27.56 -17.82 -10.51
CA THR A 325 -28.75 -16.94 -10.48
C THR A 325 -29.06 -16.46 -9.07
N ARG A 326 -28.83 -17.32 -8.06
CA ARG A 326 -28.98 -16.99 -6.65
C ARG A 326 -27.98 -15.89 -6.22
N TYR A 327 -26.72 -16.05 -6.61
CA TYR A 327 -25.69 -15.04 -6.35
C TYR A 327 -26.06 -13.68 -6.95
N LEU A 328 -26.52 -13.64 -8.21
CA LEU A 328 -26.95 -12.40 -8.84
C LEU A 328 -28.15 -11.78 -8.13
N ALA A 329 -29.14 -12.58 -7.73
CA ALA A 329 -30.30 -12.10 -6.98
C ALA A 329 -29.91 -11.50 -5.62
N ILE A 330 -29.05 -12.19 -4.86
CA ILE A 330 -28.52 -11.68 -3.58
C ILE A 330 -27.78 -10.37 -3.80
N LYS A 331 -26.90 -10.29 -4.81
CA LYS A 331 -26.13 -9.07 -5.11
C LYS A 331 -27.00 -7.91 -5.59
N LEU A 332 -28.08 -8.17 -6.31
CA LEU A 332 -29.05 -7.13 -6.64
C LEU A 332 -29.76 -6.59 -5.41
N LEU A 333 -30.15 -7.46 -4.44
CA LEU A 333 -30.74 -7.06 -3.17
C LEU A 333 -29.73 -6.33 -2.26
N GLU A 334 -28.42 -6.57 -2.42
CA GLU A 334 -27.34 -5.81 -1.81
C GLU A 334 -27.02 -4.47 -2.54
N HIS A 335 -27.75 -4.12 -3.60
CA HIS A 335 -27.52 -2.94 -4.45
C HIS A 335 -26.09 -2.86 -5.01
N ASP A 336 -25.55 -4.00 -5.45
CA ASP A 336 -24.21 -4.09 -6.06
C ASP A 336 -24.19 -3.44 -7.45
N LYS A 337 -23.42 -2.37 -7.60
CA LYS A 337 -23.40 -1.55 -8.82
C LYS A 337 -22.93 -2.31 -10.07
N ASP A 338 -21.95 -3.23 -9.93
CA ASP A 338 -21.44 -3.99 -11.08
C ASP A 338 -22.48 -5.00 -11.56
N VAL A 339 -23.24 -5.60 -10.63
CA VAL A 339 -24.34 -6.51 -11.01
C VAL A 339 -25.50 -5.69 -11.58
N GLU A 340 -25.82 -4.52 -11.05
CA GLU A 340 -26.81 -3.63 -11.67
C GLU A 340 -26.42 -3.25 -13.10
N GLU A 341 -25.15 -2.91 -13.36
CA GLU A 341 -24.65 -2.62 -14.72
C GLU A 341 -24.72 -3.83 -15.65
N LEU A 342 -24.51 -5.04 -15.12
CA LEU A 342 -24.62 -6.29 -15.86
C LEU A 342 -26.08 -6.59 -16.27
N ILE A 343 -27.06 -6.25 -15.43
CA ILE A 343 -28.47 -6.51 -15.63
C ILE A 343 -29.15 -5.44 -16.51
N LYS A 344 -28.72 -4.18 -16.45
CA LYS A 344 -29.28 -3.04 -17.21
C LYS A 344 -29.51 -3.31 -18.72
N PRO A 345 -28.63 -3.98 -19.47
CA PRO A 345 -28.83 -4.25 -20.89
C PRO A 345 -29.86 -5.35 -21.20
N LEU A 346 -30.39 -6.06 -20.21
CA LEU A 346 -31.39 -7.13 -20.39
C LEU A 346 -32.76 -6.53 -20.72
N LYS A 347 -33.58 -7.27 -21.52
CA LYS A 347 -34.89 -6.80 -21.91
C LYS A 347 -35.85 -6.60 -20.74
N ASP A 348 -35.76 -7.46 -19.72
CA ASP A 348 -36.65 -7.46 -18.56
C ASP A 348 -36.01 -6.76 -17.34
N SER A 349 -35.00 -5.92 -17.58
CA SER A 349 -34.25 -5.23 -16.51
C SER A 349 -35.16 -4.42 -15.59
N ASP A 350 -36.15 -3.71 -16.15
CA ASP A 350 -37.09 -2.89 -15.37
C ASP A 350 -37.97 -3.73 -14.44
N GLU A 351 -38.38 -4.94 -14.87
CA GLU A 351 -39.15 -5.87 -14.04
C GLU A 351 -38.27 -6.47 -12.93
N ILE A 352 -37.04 -6.86 -13.27
CA ILE A 352 -36.07 -7.38 -12.29
C ILE A 352 -35.80 -6.33 -11.21
N PHE A 353 -35.54 -5.08 -11.58
CA PHE A 353 -35.33 -4.00 -10.62
C PHE A 353 -36.59 -3.69 -9.80
N LYS A 354 -37.77 -3.77 -10.38
CA LYS A 354 -39.05 -3.62 -9.67
C LYS A 354 -39.23 -4.71 -8.60
N HIS A 355 -38.93 -5.97 -8.94
CA HIS A 355 -38.99 -7.08 -7.98
C HIS A 355 -37.99 -6.92 -6.86
N ARG A 356 -36.75 -6.46 -7.17
CA ARG A 356 -35.76 -6.08 -6.16
C ARG A 356 -36.29 -5.03 -5.20
N ASP A 357 -36.83 -3.92 -5.75
CA ASP A 357 -37.29 -2.78 -4.93
C ASP A 357 -38.48 -3.16 -4.05
N ILE A 358 -39.42 -3.99 -4.58
CA ILE A 358 -40.52 -4.53 -3.76
C ILE A 358 -40.00 -5.40 -2.62
N ALA A 359 -39.05 -6.30 -2.89
CA ALA A 359 -38.47 -7.16 -1.87
C ALA A 359 -37.70 -6.35 -0.82
N ALA A 360 -36.87 -5.39 -1.26
CA ALA A 360 -36.14 -4.50 -0.36
C ALA A 360 -37.08 -3.69 0.53
N GLN A 361 -38.20 -3.19 -0.02
CA GLN A 361 -39.20 -2.45 0.75
C GLN A 361 -39.89 -3.32 1.80
N ARG A 362 -40.30 -4.56 1.46
CA ARG A 362 -40.92 -5.49 2.41
C ARG A 362 -39.97 -5.84 3.55
N VAL A 363 -38.71 -6.16 3.22
CA VAL A 363 -37.66 -6.42 4.25
C VAL A 363 -37.51 -5.24 5.20
N LYS A 364 -37.52 -4.02 4.67
CA LYS A 364 -37.44 -2.81 5.49
C LYS A 364 -38.67 -2.60 6.38
N GLU A 365 -39.86 -2.94 5.89
CA GLU A 365 -41.11 -2.86 6.67
C GLU A 365 -41.14 -3.90 7.79
N GLU A 366 -40.64 -5.13 7.54
CA GLU A 366 -40.66 -6.21 8.52
C GLU A 366 -39.53 -6.09 9.56
N THR A 367 -38.29 -5.86 9.10
CA THR A 367 -37.09 -5.91 9.94
C THR A 367 -36.63 -4.52 10.42
N GLY A 368 -37.12 -3.45 9.81
CA GLY A 368 -36.63 -2.07 10.02
C GLY A 368 -35.22 -1.82 9.43
N ASN A 369 -34.61 -2.82 8.80
CA ASN A 369 -33.28 -2.76 8.21
C ASN A 369 -33.35 -2.70 6.68
N GLU A 370 -32.31 -2.13 6.06
CA GLU A 370 -32.13 -2.23 4.61
C GLU A 370 -31.81 -3.67 4.21
N SER A 371 -32.19 -4.10 2.99
CA SER A 371 -32.00 -5.47 2.49
C SER A 371 -30.56 -5.96 2.59
N GLU A 372 -29.58 -5.08 2.29
CA GLU A 372 -28.15 -5.36 2.41
C GLU A 372 -27.76 -5.77 3.84
N THR A 373 -28.28 -5.05 4.85
CA THR A 373 -28.01 -5.34 6.25
C THR A 373 -28.68 -6.64 6.68
N ALA A 374 -29.92 -6.88 6.27
CA ALA A 374 -30.65 -8.09 6.60
C ALA A 374 -29.96 -9.35 6.03
N ILE A 375 -29.41 -9.28 4.81
CA ILE A 375 -28.59 -10.36 4.22
C ILE A 375 -27.33 -10.62 5.05
N MET A 376 -26.62 -9.57 5.47
CA MET A 376 -25.43 -9.72 6.30
C MET A 376 -25.75 -10.30 7.67
N ASP A 377 -26.79 -9.81 8.32
CA ASP A 377 -27.25 -10.31 9.61
C ASP A 377 -27.64 -11.81 9.52
N ALA A 378 -28.31 -12.22 8.46
CA ALA A 378 -28.66 -13.63 8.23
C ALA A 378 -27.42 -14.51 8.05
N LYS A 379 -26.39 -14.04 7.31
CA LYS A 379 -25.12 -14.77 7.16
C LYS A 379 -24.38 -14.94 8.47
N TYR A 380 -24.28 -13.87 9.26
CA TYR A 380 -23.67 -13.96 10.59
C TYR A 380 -24.49 -14.81 11.56
N GLY A 381 -25.83 -14.75 11.47
CA GLY A 381 -26.72 -15.62 12.23
C GLY A 381 -26.47 -17.10 11.93
N PHE A 382 -26.32 -17.46 10.64
CA PHE A 382 -25.95 -18.81 10.21
C PHE A 382 -24.57 -19.22 10.76
N ILE A 383 -23.55 -18.36 10.65
CA ILE A 383 -22.19 -18.64 11.16
C ILE A 383 -22.24 -18.88 12.67
N HIS A 384 -22.93 -18.01 13.40
CA HIS A 384 -23.04 -18.11 14.87
C HIS A 384 -23.74 -19.42 15.26
N GLY A 385 -24.89 -19.73 14.66
CA GLY A 385 -25.61 -20.98 14.91
C GLY A 385 -24.78 -22.23 14.61
N ALA A 386 -24.03 -22.24 13.50
CA ALA A 386 -23.14 -23.34 13.15
C ALA A 386 -21.98 -23.50 14.13
N LEU A 387 -21.39 -22.41 14.62
CA LEU A 387 -20.32 -22.46 15.61
C LEU A 387 -20.86 -22.89 17.00
N GLU A 388 -22.05 -22.47 17.36
CA GLU A 388 -22.72 -22.88 18.60
C GLU A 388 -23.08 -24.38 18.56
N GLU A 389 -23.62 -24.88 17.44
CA GLU A 389 -23.92 -26.31 17.24
C GLU A 389 -22.65 -27.18 17.23
N ALA A 390 -21.51 -26.63 16.84
CA ALA A 390 -20.21 -27.30 16.88
C ALA A 390 -19.46 -27.13 18.22
N ASP A 391 -20.12 -26.67 19.28
CA ASP A 391 -19.53 -26.46 20.60
C ASP A 391 -18.24 -25.62 20.57
N TYR A 392 -18.18 -24.65 19.62
CA TYR A 392 -17.02 -23.76 19.51
C TYR A 392 -16.90 -22.88 20.74
N SER A 393 -15.77 -22.98 21.42
CA SER A 393 -15.46 -22.12 22.55
C SER A 393 -14.00 -21.69 22.55
N THR A 394 -13.77 -20.41 22.87
CA THR A 394 -12.41 -19.89 23.02
C THR A 394 -11.85 -20.21 24.39
N GLY A 395 -10.67 -20.85 24.41
CA GLY A 395 -10.00 -21.22 25.66
C GLY A 395 -9.47 -20.01 26.45
N GLN A 396 -9.47 -20.13 27.78
CA GLN A 396 -8.97 -19.06 28.66
C GLN A 396 -7.44 -19.07 28.88
N LYS A 397 -6.67 -19.91 28.17
CA LYS A 397 -5.21 -20.00 28.36
C LYS A 397 -4.48 -18.83 27.70
N LYS A 398 -3.61 -18.20 28.51
CA LYS A 398 -2.67 -17.10 28.22
C LYS A 398 -2.84 -16.45 26.84
N ASP A 399 -3.60 -15.40 26.87
CA ASP A 399 -3.95 -14.57 25.74
C ASP A 399 -2.67 -13.93 25.17
N THR A 400 -2.29 -14.26 23.96
CA THR A 400 -1.24 -13.53 23.20
C THR A 400 -1.58 -12.04 23.14
N TYR A 401 -2.85 -11.71 23.27
CA TYR A 401 -3.35 -10.34 23.36
C TYR A 401 -2.96 -9.64 24.68
N GLN A 402 -2.76 -10.35 25.81
CA GLN A 402 -2.32 -9.71 27.05
C GLN A 402 -0.91 -9.13 26.90
N THR A 403 -0.01 -9.86 26.25
CA THR A 403 1.34 -9.36 25.94
C THR A 403 1.26 -8.19 24.95
N THR A 404 0.43 -8.30 23.92
CA THR A 404 0.20 -7.23 22.95
C THR A 404 -0.38 -6.00 23.63
N HIS A 405 -1.37 -6.17 24.50
CA HIS A 405 -2.00 -5.07 25.25
C HIS A 405 -0.99 -4.35 26.16
N PHE A 406 -0.13 -5.09 26.87
CA PHE A 406 0.92 -4.49 27.71
C PHE A 406 1.92 -3.69 26.86
N ILE A 407 2.35 -4.23 25.73
CA ILE A 407 3.25 -3.52 24.81
C ILE A 407 2.56 -2.27 24.24
N ASP A 408 1.29 -2.36 23.86
CA ASP A 408 0.51 -1.24 23.34
C ASP A 408 0.31 -0.13 24.39
N GLN A 409 0.10 -0.48 25.66
CA GLN A 409 0.04 0.51 26.75
C GLN A 409 1.27 1.40 26.81
N ILE A 410 2.44 0.88 26.43
CA ILE A 410 3.69 1.62 26.41
C ILE A 410 3.85 2.35 25.08
N LEU A 411 3.75 1.61 23.96
CA LEU A 411 4.05 2.13 22.62
C LEU A 411 3.02 3.12 22.10
N THR A 412 1.76 2.99 22.50
CA THR A 412 0.69 3.92 22.11
C THR A 412 0.29 4.89 23.22
N ASN A 413 1.09 4.96 24.30
CA ASN A 413 0.85 5.86 25.43
C ASN A 413 0.86 7.33 24.99
N LYS A 414 0.01 8.14 25.60
CA LYS A 414 -0.12 9.58 25.32
C LYS A 414 1.21 10.34 25.43
N TYR A 415 2.06 9.99 26.38
CA TYR A 415 3.33 10.68 26.65
C TYR A 415 4.53 9.98 25.98
N PHE A 416 4.56 8.64 25.98
CA PHE A 416 5.69 7.85 25.48
C PHE A 416 5.55 7.44 24.00
N GLY A 417 4.35 7.40 23.45
CA GLY A 417 4.12 6.93 22.08
C GLY A 417 4.91 7.72 21.03
N PHE A 418 4.86 9.06 21.07
CA PHE A 418 5.64 9.88 20.15
C PHE A 418 7.17 9.79 20.38
N PRO A 419 7.70 9.92 21.60
CA PRO A 419 9.13 9.75 21.85
C PRO A 419 9.67 8.39 21.38
N ILE A 420 8.99 7.29 21.68
CA ILE A 420 9.40 5.95 21.25
C ILE A 420 9.34 5.83 19.72
N PHE A 421 8.30 6.33 19.11
CA PHE A 421 8.19 6.36 17.66
C PHE A 421 9.36 7.10 17.01
N PHE A 422 9.70 8.30 17.46
CA PHE A 422 10.86 9.04 16.96
C PHE A 422 12.19 8.35 17.27
N LEU A 423 12.31 7.65 18.39
CA LEU A 423 13.49 6.87 18.73
C LEU A 423 13.69 5.70 17.73
N ILE A 424 12.61 4.98 17.40
CA ILE A 424 12.67 3.89 16.43
C ILE A 424 13.07 4.41 15.04
N LEU A 425 12.49 5.55 14.62
CA LEU A 425 12.87 6.20 13.37
C LEU A 425 14.35 6.66 13.40
N PHE A 426 14.79 7.22 14.51
CA PHE A 426 16.19 7.64 14.68
C PHE A 426 17.15 6.47 14.55
N ILE A 427 16.85 5.33 15.19
CA ILE A 427 17.65 4.09 15.08
C ILE A 427 17.65 3.62 13.62
N MET A 428 16.49 3.57 12.97
CA MET A 428 16.36 3.15 11.57
C MET A 428 17.20 4.02 10.63
N PHE A 429 17.09 5.35 10.73
CA PHE A 429 17.86 6.25 9.88
C PHE A 429 19.35 6.23 10.20
N THR A 430 19.73 6.21 11.48
CA THR A 430 21.14 6.10 11.88
C THR A 430 21.77 4.82 11.37
N ALA A 431 21.09 3.67 11.51
CA ALA A 431 21.58 2.43 10.96
C ALA A 431 21.68 2.48 9.43
N THR A 432 20.69 3.04 8.75
CA THR A 432 20.67 3.16 7.27
C THR A 432 21.85 4.01 6.77
N PHE A 433 22.14 5.15 7.41
CA PHE A 433 23.19 6.06 6.94
C PHE A 433 24.57 5.68 7.45
N VAL A 434 24.71 5.28 8.72
CA VAL A 434 26.03 4.96 9.28
C VAL A 434 26.50 3.57 8.84
N ILE A 435 25.66 2.54 9.03
CA ILE A 435 26.04 1.17 8.62
C ILE A 435 26.07 1.05 7.10
N GLY A 436 25.14 1.71 6.41
CA GLY A 436 25.06 1.70 4.95
C GLY A 436 26.25 2.35 4.25
N GLN A 437 26.95 3.28 4.91
CA GLN A 437 28.11 3.97 4.35
C GLN A 437 29.24 3.00 4.02
N TYR A 438 29.57 2.06 4.91
CA TYR A 438 30.69 1.12 4.70
C TYR A 438 30.55 0.28 3.41
N PRO A 439 29.42 -0.42 3.16
CA PRO A 439 29.25 -1.12 1.89
C PRO A 439 29.16 -0.18 0.67
N MET A 440 28.65 1.05 0.84
CA MET A 440 28.64 2.05 -0.22
C MET A 440 30.07 2.39 -0.65
N ASP A 441 30.95 2.68 0.29
CA ASP A 441 32.36 3.04 0.01
C ASP A 441 33.09 1.89 -0.70
N TRP A 442 32.80 0.63 -0.33
CA TRP A 442 33.36 -0.54 -1.02
C TRP A 442 32.87 -0.68 -2.47
N ILE A 443 31.58 -0.44 -2.70
CA ILE A 443 31.00 -0.51 -4.06
C ILE A 443 31.51 0.67 -4.89
N ASP A 444 31.59 1.88 -4.31
CA ASP A 444 32.11 3.06 -4.98
C ASP A 444 33.58 2.88 -5.38
N GLY A 445 34.41 2.36 -4.46
CA GLY A 445 35.77 1.96 -4.79
C GLY A 445 35.87 0.92 -5.90
N GLY A 446 34.94 -0.06 -5.94
CA GLY A 446 34.86 -1.05 -7.02
C GLY A 446 34.43 -0.45 -8.36
N VAL A 447 33.46 0.47 -8.35
CA VAL A 447 33.01 1.19 -9.55
C VAL A 447 34.13 2.09 -10.10
N SER A 448 34.82 2.81 -9.21
CA SER A 448 35.97 3.65 -9.56
C SER A 448 37.13 2.81 -10.15
N TRP A 449 37.48 1.68 -9.49
CA TRP A 449 38.47 0.75 -10.01
C TRP A 449 38.11 0.23 -11.41
N LEU A 450 36.84 -0.10 -11.67
CA LEU A 450 36.38 -0.54 -12.98
C LEU A 450 36.51 0.58 -14.03
N GLY A 451 36.19 1.82 -13.66
CA GLY A 451 36.37 3.01 -14.50
C GLY A 451 37.84 3.22 -14.87
N ASP A 452 38.75 3.16 -13.89
CA ASP A 452 40.21 3.30 -14.07
C ASP A 452 40.78 2.18 -14.94
N PHE A 453 40.30 0.94 -14.73
CA PHE A 453 40.72 -0.22 -15.52
C PHE A 453 40.37 -0.05 -17.01
N ILE A 454 39.12 0.36 -17.30
CA ILE A 454 38.69 0.63 -18.70
C ILE A 454 39.43 1.83 -19.26
N SER A 455 39.59 2.89 -18.47
CA SER A 455 40.33 4.09 -18.87
C SER A 455 41.79 3.81 -19.27
N SER A 456 42.42 2.87 -18.57
CA SER A 456 43.83 2.49 -18.81
C SER A 456 44.02 1.55 -20.04
N ASN A 457 42.99 0.77 -20.38
CA ASN A 457 43.07 -0.26 -21.41
C ASN A 457 42.42 0.15 -22.75
N MET A 458 41.69 1.28 -22.82
CA MET A 458 41.07 1.74 -24.04
C MET A 458 41.73 3.03 -24.54
N PRO A 459 41.85 3.18 -25.89
CA PRO A 459 42.35 4.41 -26.49
C PRO A 459 41.36 5.56 -26.20
N ASP A 460 41.91 6.78 -26.09
CA ASP A 460 41.11 7.98 -25.87
C ASP A 460 40.13 8.22 -27.01
N GLY A 461 38.87 8.51 -26.65
CA GLY A 461 37.82 8.80 -27.63
C GLY A 461 36.42 8.77 -27.04
N PRO A 462 35.42 9.20 -27.81
CA PRO A 462 34.02 9.32 -27.35
C PRO A 462 33.41 8.04 -26.77
N VAL A 463 33.86 6.89 -27.28
CA VAL A 463 33.35 5.57 -26.81
C VAL A 463 33.88 5.24 -25.42
N LYS A 464 35.17 5.55 -25.14
CA LYS A 464 35.76 5.41 -23.80
C LYS A 464 35.03 6.31 -22.80
N ASP A 465 34.84 7.59 -23.13
CA ASP A 465 34.19 8.58 -22.26
C ASP A 465 32.72 8.20 -22.03
N MET A 466 32.02 7.70 -23.05
CA MET A 466 30.65 7.18 -22.88
C MET A 466 30.59 5.98 -21.92
N LEU A 467 31.55 5.06 -22.02
CA LEU A 467 31.57 3.88 -21.15
C LEU A 467 31.91 4.25 -19.72
N VAL A 468 32.92 5.10 -19.51
CA VAL A 468 33.42 5.47 -18.19
C VAL A 468 32.45 6.45 -17.51
N ASP A 469 32.19 7.61 -18.13
CA ASP A 469 31.42 8.68 -17.52
C ASP A 469 29.90 8.48 -17.70
N GLY A 470 29.49 8.01 -18.89
CA GLY A 470 28.04 7.81 -19.17
C GLY A 470 27.49 6.55 -18.53
N ILE A 471 28.09 5.38 -18.74
CA ILE A 471 27.54 4.10 -18.31
C ILE A 471 28.00 3.75 -16.89
N ILE A 472 29.32 3.67 -16.66
CA ILE A 472 29.86 3.26 -15.37
C ILE A 472 29.56 4.31 -14.32
N GLY A 473 29.78 5.59 -14.60
CA GLY A 473 29.43 6.69 -13.71
C GLY A 473 27.93 6.73 -13.39
N GLY A 474 27.07 6.62 -14.41
CA GLY A 474 25.61 6.70 -14.24
C GLY A 474 24.99 5.48 -13.55
N VAL A 475 25.36 4.26 -13.99
CA VAL A 475 24.87 3.01 -13.38
C VAL A 475 25.52 2.77 -12.02
N GLY A 476 26.81 3.11 -11.90
CA GLY A 476 27.56 3.03 -10.66
C GLY A 476 26.92 3.85 -9.54
N ALA A 477 26.57 5.09 -9.84
CA ALA A 477 25.88 5.97 -8.88
C ALA A 477 24.61 5.34 -8.29
N VAL A 478 23.89 4.49 -9.04
CA VAL A 478 22.69 3.80 -8.56
C VAL A 478 23.02 2.58 -7.72
N ILE A 479 24.04 1.79 -8.15
CA ILE A 479 24.43 0.57 -7.46
C ILE A 479 25.08 0.91 -6.11
N VAL A 480 25.79 2.01 -6.02
CA VAL A 480 26.41 2.52 -4.78
C VAL A 480 25.34 2.72 -3.67
N PHE A 481 24.14 3.20 -3.99
CA PHE A 481 23.05 3.39 -3.02
C PHE A 481 22.26 2.11 -2.65
N LEU A 482 22.49 1.01 -3.36
CA LEU A 482 21.77 -0.24 -3.11
C LEU A 482 21.86 -0.73 -1.65
N PRO A 483 23.03 -0.73 -0.96
CA PRO A 483 23.12 -1.15 0.44
C PRO A 483 22.24 -0.33 1.38
N GLN A 484 22.22 0.99 1.24
CA GLN A 484 21.35 1.85 2.05
C GLN A 484 19.88 1.53 1.84
N ILE A 485 19.47 1.30 0.60
CA ILE A 485 18.11 0.92 0.25
C ILE A 485 17.75 -0.45 0.84
N LEU A 486 18.65 -1.42 0.80
CA LEU A 486 18.44 -2.73 1.40
C LEU A 486 18.30 -2.65 2.93
N ILE A 487 19.14 -1.87 3.61
CA ILE A 487 19.05 -1.66 5.06
C ILE A 487 17.72 -0.97 5.41
N LEU A 488 17.33 0.06 4.66
CA LEU A 488 16.05 0.73 4.85
C LEU A 488 14.87 -0.26 4.70
N TYR A 489 14.87 -1.08 3.64
CA TYR A 489 13.84 -2.11 3.46
C TYR A 489 13.85 -3.18 4.54
N PHE A 490 15.02 -3.53 5.05
CA PHE A 490 15.15 -4.46 6.17
C PHE A 490 14.39 -3.94 7.40
N PHE A 491 14.62 -2.69 7.82
CA PHE A 491 13.92 -2.11 8.96
C PHE A 491 12.41 -1.95 8.70
N ILE A 492 12.02 -1.58 7.49
CA ILE A 492 10.60 -1.45 7.12
C ILE A 492 9.91 -2.82 7.19
N SER A 493 10.52 -3.87 6.61
CA SER A 493 9.96 -5.23 6.68
C SER A 493 9.89 -5.73 8.12
N TYR A 494 10.90 -5.40 8.95
CA TYR A 494 10.87 -5.74 10.37
C TYR A 494 9.70 -5.05 11.09
N MET A 495 9.49 -3.76 10.87
CA MET A 495 8.38 -3.02 11.48
C MET A 495 7.01 -3.49 10.96
N GLU A 496 6.92 -3.85 9.69
CA GLU A 496 5.71 -4.38 9.05
C GLU A 496 5.35 -5.76 9.64
N ASP A 497 6.28 -6.71 9.59
CA ASP A 497 6.06 -8.08 10.04
C ASP A 497 5.87 -8.17 11.57
N SER A 498 6.46 -7.26 12.35
CA SER A 498 6.26 -7.18 13.80
C SER A 498 4.88 -6.63 14.20
N GLY A 499 4.13 -5.99 13.28
CA GLY A 499 2.87 -5.32 13.58
C GLY A 499 3.03 -3.88 14.11
N TYR A 500 4.26 -3.36 14.24
CA TYR A 500 4.50 -1.98 14.73
C TYR A 500 3.99 -0.92 13.76
N MET A 501 4.01 -1.18 12.45
CA MET A 501 3.54 -0.24 11.42
C MET A 501 2.08 0.16 11.60
N ALA A 502 1.21 -0.75 12.00
CA ALA A 502 -0.19 -0.44 12.30
C ALA A 502 -0.31 0.55 13.46
N ARG A 503 0.53 0.39 14.50
CA ARG A 503 0.55 1.31 15.65
C ARG A 503 1.09 2.70 15.29
N ALA A 504 2.13 2.74 14.46
CA ALA A 504 2.65 4.01 13.94
C ALA A 504 1.57 4.76 13.15
N ALA A 505 0.83 4.06 12.26
CA ALA A 505 -0.28 4.65 11.52
C ALA A 505 -1.42 5.10 12.46
N PHE A 506 -1.72 4.32 13.50
CA PHE A 506 -2.71 4.66 14.53
C PHE A 506 -2.35 5.94 15.30
N ILE A 507 -1.09 6.09 15.73
CA ILE A 507 -0.60 7.29 16.44
C ILE A 507 -0.74 8.54 15.57
N MET A 508 -0.45 8.41 14.27
CA MET A 508 -0.35 9.52 13.33
C MET A 508 -1.66 9.83 12.59
N ASP A 509 -2.69 9.00 12.70
CA ASP A 509 -3.91 9.14 11.90
C ASP A 509 -4.56 10.50 12.04
N LYS A 510 -4.72 11.02 13.24
CA LYS A 510 -5.34 12.34 13.46
C LYS A 510 -4.61 13.47 12.72
N LEU A 511 -3.27 13.39 12.64
CA LEU A 511 -2.47 14.38 11.92
C LEU A 511 -2.69 14.23 10.40
N MET A 512 -2.67 12.99 9.90
CA MET A 512 -2.88 12.70 8.49
C MET A 512 -4.29 13.08 8.03
N HIS A 513 -5.31 12.80 8.85
CA HIS A 513 -6.68 13.18 8.56
C HIS A 513 -6.85 14.71 8.41
N LYS A 514 -6.21 15.51 9.26
CA LYS A 514 -6.19 16.97 9.11
C LYS A 514 -5.58 17.43 7.79
N MET A 515 -4.70 16.62 7.18
CA MET A 515 -4.12 16.86 5.87
C MET A 515 -5.01 16.35 4.71
N GLY A 516 -6.13 15.67 5.00
CA GLY A 516 -7.00 15.02 4.03
C GLY A 516 -6.46 13.68 3.52
N LEU A 517 -5.65 12.99 4.34
CA LEU A 517 -5.01 11.73 4.05
C LEU A 517 -5.41 10.62 5.03
N HIS A 518 -5.24 9.38 4.64
CA HIS A 518 -5.38 8.21 5.50
C HIS A 518 -4.16 8.06 6.42
N GLY A 519 -4.32 7.53 7.66
CA GLY A 519 -3.22 7.34 8.61
C GLY A 519 -2.05 6.54 8.06
N LYS A 520 -2.30 5.52 7.23
CA LYS A 520 -1.27 4.72 6.55
C LYS A 520 -0.39 5.55 5.58
N SER A 521 -0.83 6.75 5.14
CA SER A 521 -0.03 7.64 4.29
C SER A 521 1.23 8.18 4.99
N PHE A 522 1.23 8.17 6.31
CA PHE A 522 2.36 8.63 7.10
C PHE A 522 3.64 7.82 6.85
N ILE A 523 3.50 6.50 6.65
CA ILE A 523 4.61 5.59 6.42
C ILE A 523 5.40 5.94 5.14
N PRO A 524 4.77 6.01 3.95
CA PRO A 524 5.43 6.51 2.75
C PRO A 524 6.07 7.89 2.92
N LEU A 525 5.41 8.81 3.62
CA LEU A 525 5.94 10.16 3.83
C LEU A 525 7.25 10.16 4.63
N ILE A 526 7.35 9.37 5.69
CA ILE A 526 8.60 9.20 6.44
C ILE A 526 9.69 8.55 5.59
N MET A 527 9.33 7.51 4.81
CA MET A 527 10.28 6.88 3.89
C MET A 527 10.84 7.86 2.84
N GLY A 528 10.04 8.87 2.48
CA GLY A 528 10.43 9.92 1.55
C GLY A 528 11.66 10.73 2.01
N PHE A 529 11.92 10.84 3.30
CA PHE A 529 13.16 11.44 3.81
C PHE A 529 14.41 10.60 3.50
N GLY A 530 14.27 9.29 3.36
CA GLY A 530 15.35 8.42 2.87
C GLY A 530 15.43 8.45 1.35
N CYS A 531 14.44 7.89 0.68
CA CYS A 531 14.36 7.82 -0.79
C CYS A 531 12.90 7.81 -1.26
N ASN A 532 12.58 8.67 -2.23
CA ASN A 532 11.21 8.79 -2.76
C ASN A 532 10.77 7.56 -3.57
N VAL A 533 11.68 6.80 -4.18
CA VAL A 533 11.33 5.62 -4.98
C VAL A 533 10.67 4.53 -4.14
N PRO A 534 11.32 4.00 -3.06
CA PRO A 534 10.67 3.06 -2.16
C PRO A 534 9.44 3.65 -1.49
N ALA A 535 9.43 4.95 -1.20
CA ALA A 535 8.29 5.63 -0.61
C ALA A 535 7.04 5.58 -1.52
N VAL A 536 7.21 5.84 -2.82
CA VAL A 536 6.13 5.69 -3.82
C VAL A 536 5.66 4.23 -3.90
N MET A 537 6.57 3.27 -3.91
CA MET A 537 6.20 1.84 -3.91
C MET A 537 5.44 1.42 -2.65
N ALA A 538 5.76 2.00 -1.49
CA ALA A 538 5.08 1.72 -0.23
C ALA A 538 3.65 2.25 -0.19
N THR A 539 3.26 3.17 -1.07
CA THR A 539 1.86 3.66 -1.13
C THR A 539 0.85 2.57 -1.49
N ARG A 540 1.29 1.40 -1.95
CA ARG A 540 0.44 0.22 -2.18
C ARG A 540 -0.31 -0.25 -0.93
N THR A 541 0.24 0.02 0.26
CA THR A 541 -0.41 -0.31 1.53
C THR A 541 -1.62 0.56 1.85
N ILE A 542 -1.85 1.64 1.09
CA ILE A 542 -2.96 2.58 1.27
C ILE A 542 -4.15 2.08 0.45
N GLU A 543 -5.23 1.71 1.12
CA GLU A 543 -6.45 1.16 0.52
C GLU A 543 -7.21 2.20 -0.31
N SER A 544 -7.33 3.44 0.19
CA SER A 544 -7.98 4.52 -0.50
C SER A 544 -7.20 4.96 -1.75
N ARG A 545 -7.77 4.77 -2.95
CA ARG A 545 -7.19 5.23 -4.21
C ARG A 545 -6.90 6.73 -4.21
N ARG A 546 -7.80 7.52 -3.59
CA ARG A 546 -7.65 8.98 -3.43
C ARG A 546 -6.43 9.29 -2.58
N SER A 547 -6.36 8.76 -1.35
CA SER A 547 -5.25 8.99 -0.44
C SER A 547 -3.93 8.47 -0.99
N ARG A 548 -3.93 7.32 -1.69
CA ARG A 548 -2.76 6.75 -2.36
C ARG A 548 -2.21 7.69 -3.43
N LEU A 549 -3.07 8.20 -4.31
CA LEU A 549 -2.65 9.13 -5.38
C LEU A 549 -2.14 10.45 -4.81
N VAL A 550 -2.86 11.06 -3.86
CA VAL A 550 -2.42 12.31 -3.22
C VAL A 550 -1.08 12.11 -2.52
N THR A 551 -0.90 11.00 -1.79
CA THR A 551 0.38 10.67 -1.14
C THR A 551 1.52 10.55 -2.15
N MET A 552 1.32 9.85 -3.27
CA MET A 552 2.32 9.76 -4.34
C MET A 552 2.70 11.12 -4.92
N LEU A 553 1.73 12.02 -5.07
CA LEU A 553 1.96 13.35 -5.62
C LEU A 553 2.76 14.25 -4.66
N ILE A 554 2.55 14.16 -3.34
CA ILE A 554 3.25 15.02 -2.38
C ILE A 554 4.61 14.48 -1.93
N LEU A 555 4.89 13.19 -2.13
CA LEU A 555 6.16 12.54 -1.77
C LEU A 555 7.40 13.28 -2.33
N PRO A 556 7.41 13.78 -3.57
CA PRO A 556 8.56 14.52 -4.11
C PRO A 556 8.94 15.78 -3.33
N LEU A 557 8.01 16.35 -2.55
CA LEU A 557 8.26 17.53 -1.71
C LEU A 557 9.01 17.17 -0.41
N MET A 558 9.08 15.88 -0.04
CA MET A 558 9.92 15.43 1.07
C MET A 558 11.39 15.43 0.67
N SER A 559 12.24 15.95 1.56
CA SER A 559 13.67 16.05 1.32
C SER A 559 14.33 14.68 1.44
N CYS A 560 14.71 14.07 0.32
CA CYS A 560 15.42 12.79 0.31
C CYS A 560 16.92 12.95 0.59
N SER A 561 17.60 11.86 0.98
CA SER A 561 19.04 11.83 1.29
C SER A 561 19.93 12.30 0.13
N ALA A 562 19.53 12.06 -1.11
CA ALA A 562 20.25 12.48 -2.31
C ALA A 562 20.40 14.00 -2.46
N ARG A 563 19.62 14.81 -1.74
CA ARG A 563 19.74 16.26 -1.70
C ARG A 563 20.73 16.77 -0.65
N LEU A 564 21.12 15.91 0.30
CA LEU A 564 21.96 16.29 1.42
C LEU A 564 23.33 16.84 1.00
N PRO A 565 24.06 16.26 0.01
CA PRO A 565 25.35 16.77 -0.42
C PRO A 565 25.29 18.22 -0.89
N ILE A 566 24.28 18.57 -1.71
CA ILE A 566 24.12 19.96 -2.17
C ILE A 566 23.74 20.90 -1.03
N TYR A 567 22.93 20.44 -0.07
CA TYR A 567 22.58 21.25 1.11
C TYR A 567 23.82 21.54 1.93
N VAL A 568 24.65 20.54 2.23
CA VAL A 568 25.89 20.72 2.99
C VAL A 568 26.85 21.64 2.25
N MET A 569 27.02 21.45 0.96
CA MET A 569 27.92 22.26 0.12
C MET A 569 27.49 23.73 0.11
N ILE A 570 26.26 24.05 -0.18
CA ILE A 570 25.78 25.45 -0.27
C ILE A 570 25.65 26.07 1.12
N THR A 571 25.11 25.38 2.12
CA THR A 571 25.05 25.94 3.49
C THR A 571 26.42 26.12 4.09
N GLY A 572 27.38 25.22 3.78
CA GLY A 572 28.77 25.33 4.19
C GLY A 572 29.47 26.54 3.58
N SER A 573 29.12 26.93 2.35
CA SER A 573 29.72 28.04 1.61
C SER A 573 29.15 29.42 2.04
N PHE A 574 27.83 29.54 2.23
CA PHE A 574 27.14 30.81 2.38
C PHE A 574 26.69 31.16 3.80
N PHE A 575 26.59 30.17 4.70
CA PHE A 575 26.07 30.41 6.04
C PHE A 575 27.15 30.23 7.10
N ALA A 576 27.25 31.20 8.02
CA ALA A 576 28.12 31.07 9.16
C ALA A 576 27.80 29.82 9.99
N LEU A 577 28.78 29.20 10.62
CA LEU A 577 28.66 27.92 11.37
C LEU A 577 27.46 27.89 12.31
N LYS A 578 27.16 29.02 12.97
CA LYS A 578 26.02 29.18 13.88
C LYS A 578 24.67 29.02 13.20
N TYR A 579 24.53 29.37 11.92
CA TYR A 579 23.24 29.37 11.18
C TYR A 579 23.07 28.19 10.23
N ARG A 580 24.13 27.39 9.97
CA ARG A 580 24.08 26.24 9.04
C ARG A 580 22.99 25.24 9.41
N SER A 581 22.94 24.82 10.67
CA SER A 581 21.94 23.87 11.15
C SER A 581 20.51 24.43 11.04
N LEU A 582 20.34 25.74 11.29
CA LEU A 582 19.04 26.39 11.17
C LEU A 582 18.58 26.47 9.71
N ALA A 583 19.48 26.80 8.78
CA ALA A 583 19.20 26.82 7.35
C ALA A 583 18.80 25.43 6.84
N MET A 584 19.52 24.38 7.24
CA MET A 584 19.16 23.00 6.90
C MET A 584 17.81 22.60 7.49
N LEU A 585 17.57 22.89 8.77
CA LEU A 585 16.29 22.59 9.42
C LEU A 585 15.12 23.31 8.72
N SER A 586 15.32 24.56 8.33
CA SER A 586 14.28 25.33 7.62
C SER A 586 13.85 24.68 6.31
N LEU A 587 14.77 24.08 5.55
CA LEU A 587 14.45 23.36 4.31
C LEU A 587 13.56 22.16 4.60
N TYR A 588 13.85 21.35 5.63
CA TYR A 588 13.01 20.22 6.01
C TYR A 588 11.61 20.68 6.45
N VAL A 589 11.54 21.75 7.26
CA VAL A 589 10.25 22.30 7.71
C VAL A 589 9.44 22.85 6.53
N ILE A 590 10.06 23.54 5.59
CA ILE A 590 9.41 24.06 4.38
C ILE A 590 8.90 22.90 3.52
N GLY A 591 9.67 21.85 3.33
CA GLY A 591 9.24 20.65 2.59
C GLY A 591 7.99 20.01 3.19
N ILE A 592 7.99 19.83 4.52
CA ILE A 592 6.80 19.31 5.25
C ILE A 592 5.61 20.26 5.09
N LEU A 593 5.81 21.56 5.29
CA LEU A 593 4.75 22.56 5.18
C LEU A 593 4.12 22.58 3.77
N MET A 594 4.96 22.54 2.73
CA MET A 594 4.50 22.49 1.35
C MET A 594 3.75 21.19 1.05
N SER A 595 4.19 20.06 1.60
CA SER A 595 3.48 18.78 1.50
C SER A 595 2.09 18.85 2.16
N VAL A 596 1.98 19.49 3.33
CA VAL A 596 0.67 19.70 4.01
C VAL A 596 -0.25 20.58 3.17
N ILE A 597 0.25 21.68 2.62
CA ILE A 597 -0.52 22.61 1.79
C ILE A 597 -1.00 21.90 0.53
N MET A 598 -0.08 21.25 -0.21
CA MET A 598 -0.41 20.59 -1.46
C MET A 598 -1.31 19.38 -1.25
N SER A 599 -1.17 18.65 -0.14
CA SER A 599 -2.09 17.57 0.22
C SER A 599 -3.53 18.08 0.34
N ARG A 600 -3.75 19.21 1.04
CA ARG A 600 -5.08 19.82 1.14
C ARG A 600 -5.62 20.31 -0.19
N VAL A 601 -4.77 20.93 -1.00
CA VAL A 601 -5.15 21.41 -2.34
C VAL A 601 -5.58 20.23 -3.22
N PHE A 602 -4.77 19.18 -3.29
CA PHE A 602 -5.09 18.02 -4.13
C PHE A 602 -6.30 17.23 -3.61
N SER A 603 -6.42 17.05 -2.30
CA SER A 603 -7.59 16.39 -1.71
C SER A 603 -8.90 17.15 -1.95
N ARG A 604 -8.87 18.49 -2.03
CA ARG A 604 -10.06 19.30 -2.20
C ARG A 604 -10.43 19.54 -3.65
N PHE A 605 -9.43 19.76 -4.53
CA PHE A 605 -9.70 20.26 -5.91
C PHE A 605 -9.39 19.23 -6.99
N LEU A 606 -8.38 18.37 -6.80
CA LEU A 606 -7.86 17.53 -7.88
C LEU A 606 -8.46 16.11 -7.86
N VAL A 607 -8.51 15.48 -6.71
CA VAL A 607 -8.94 14.09 -6.57
C VAL A 607 -10.24 14.05 -5.77
N LYS A 608 -11.36 14.07 -6.49
CA LYS A 608 -12.69 13.91 -5.91
C LYS A 608 -12.97 12.42 -5.71
N GLY A 609 -13.55 12.04 -4.58
CA GLY A 609 -13.94 10.68 -4.22
C GLY A 609 -14.41 10.65 -2.79
N GLU A 610 -15.23 9.68 -2.44
CA GLU A 610 -15.60 9.42 -1.06
C GLU A 610 -14.36 8.94 -0.30
N ASP A 611 -14.19 9.42 0.94
CA ASP A 611 -13.15 8.93 1.82
C ASP A 611 -13.57 7.53 2.28
N THR A 612 -12.70 6.55 2.05
CA THR A 612 -12.90 5.24 2.66
C THR A 612 -12.81 5.36 4.17
N PRO A 613 -13.73 4.73 4.92
CA PRO A 613 -13.70 4.78 6.37
C PRO A 613 -12.35 4.29 6.89
N PHE A 614 -11.88 4.92 7.95
CA PHE A 614 -10.66 4.50 8.62
C PHE A 614 -10.99 3.34 9.58
N VAL A 615 -11.06 2.15 9.02
CA VAL A 615 -11.16 0.95 9.84
C VAL A 615 -9.84 0.20 9.74
N MET A 616 -9.06 0.20 10.81
CA MET A 616 -7.74 -0.43 10.82
C MET A 616 -7.67 -1.50 11.89
N GLU A 617 -7.32 -2.70 11.47
CA GLU A 617 -6.97 -3.78 12.39
C GLU A 617 -5.58 -3.56 12.97
N LEU A 618 -5.46 -3.86 14.24
CA LEU A 618 -4.19 -3.87 14.94
C LEU A 618 -3.79 -5.33 15.21
N PRO A 619 -3.02 -5.95 14.30
CA PRO A 619 -2.63 -7.35 14.46
C PRO A 619 -1.80 -7.53 15.74
N PRO A 620 -1.83 -8.71 16.39
CA PRO A 620 -0.98 -8.97 17.55
C PRO A 620 0.50 -8.84 17.16
N TYR A 621 1.35 -8.46 18.14
CA TYR A 621 2.79 -8.44 17.91
C TYR A 621 3.32 -9.84 17.71
N ARG A 622 4.13 -10.00 16.65
CA ARG A 622 4.82 -11.25 16.33
C ARG A 622 6.30 -10.97 16.09
N PHE A 623 7.14 -11.87 16.56
CA PHE A 623 8.57 -11.80 16.21
C PHE A 623 8.76 -12.31 14.79
N PRO A 624 9.19 -11.44 13.85
CA PRO A 624 9.38 -11.87 12.48
C PRO A 624 10.58 -12.81 12.35
N THR A 625 10.48 -13.79 11.44
CA THR A 625 11.60 -14.71 11.19
C THR A 625 12.64 -14.01 10.30
N TRP A 626 13.90 -14.12 10.65
CA TRP A 626 15.04 -13.55 9.89
C TRP A 626 15.03 -13.97 8.42
N LYS A 627 14.59 -15.20 8.14
CA LYS A 627 14.47 -15.73 6.79
C LYS A 627 13.40 -15.02 5.97
N ALA A 628 12.26 -14.69 6.58
CA ALA A 628 11.19 -13.92 5.91
C ALA A 628 11.65 -12.50 5.61
N ILE A 629 12.21 -11.79 6.61
CA ILE A 629 12.74 -10.44 6.44
C ILE A 629 13.79 -10.40 5.32
N GLY A 630 14.77 -11.33 5.35
CA GLY A 630 15.83 -11.39 4.34
C GLY A 630 15.28 -11.61 2.93
N ARG A 631 14.27 -12.47 2.77
CA ARG A 631 13.60 -12.70 1.49
C ARG A 631 12.86 -11.45 1.02
N HIS A 632 12.05 -10.83 1.87
CA HIS A 632 11.30 -9.61 1.53
C HIS A 632 12.23 -8.46 1.16
N THR A 633 13.31 -8.26 1.93
CA THR A 633 14.33 -7.24 1.64
C THR A 633 14.98 -7.48 0.28
N TRP A 634 15.38 -8.72 -0.01
CA TRP A 634 16.00 -9.07 -1.28
C TRP A 634 15.05 -8.91 -2.47
N GLU A 635 13.80 -9.34 -2.34
CA GLU A 635 12.78 -9.17 -3.38
C GLU A 635 12.53 -7.69 -3.71
N LYS A 636 12.42 -6.84 -2.70
CA LYS A 636 12.29 -5.38 -2.86
C LYS A 636 13.52 -4.77 -3.54
N GLY A 637 14.73 -5.17 -3.11
CA GLY A 637 15.99 -4.76 -3.73
C GLY A 637 16.11 -5.20 -5.20
N LYS A 638 15.74 -6.45 -5.50
CA LYS A 638 15.70 -6.97 -6.87
C LYS A 638 14.70 -6.21 -7.75
N GLN A 639 13.52 -5.90 -7.21
CA GLN A 639 12.52 -5.10 -7.92
C GLN A 639 13.03 -3.68 -8.21
N TYR A 640 13.73 -3.06 -7.25
CA TYR A 640 14.37 -1.76 -7.41
C TYR A 640 15.38 -1.79 -8.56
N LEU A 641 16.34 -2.71 -8.55
CA LEU A 641 17.35 -2.84 -9.61
C LEU A 641 16.72 -3.10 -10.99
N LYS A 642 15.74 -4.02 -11.06
CA LYS A 642 15.08 -4.36 -12.33
C LYS A 642 14.28 -3.20 -12.91
N LYS A 643 13.59 -2.41 -12.07
CA LYS A 643 12.76 -1.29 -12.54
C LYS A 643 13.58 -0.05 -12.85
N MET A 644 14.65 0.19 -12.08
CA MET A 644 15.42 1.44 -12.18
C MET A 644 16.64 1.35 -13.10
N GLY A 645 17.33 0.20 -13.13
CA GLY A 645 18.60 0.06 -13.86
C GLY A 645 18.51 0.42 -15.34
N GLY A 646 17.48 -0.05 -16.05
CA GLY A 646 17.31 0.24 -17.47
C GLY A 646 16.99 1.71 -17.77
N ILE A 647 16.11 2.31 -16.96
CA ILE A 647 15.69 3.70 -17.16
C ILE A 647 16.83 4.66 -16.86
N ILE A 648 17.58 4.39 -15.78
CA ILE A 648 18.70 5.23 -15.38
C ILE A 648 19.85 5.12 -16.37
N LEU A 649 20.15 3.91 -16.88
CA LEU A 649 21.16 3.72 -17.93
C LEU A 649 20.88 4.61 -19.16
N VAL A 650 19.65 4.58 -19.68
CA VAL A 650 19.26 5.41 -20.82
C VAL A 650 19.35 6.90 -20.49
N ALA A 651 18.86 7.31 -19.32
CA ALA A 651 18.91 8.69 -18.88
C ALA A 651 20.36 9.19 -18.70
N SER A 652 21.24 8.37 -18.13
CA SER A 652 22.67 8.73 -17.94
C SER A 652 23.38 8.91 -19.27
N ILE A 653 23.13 8.02 -20.25
CA ILE A 653 23.72 8.16 -21.61
C ILE A 653 23.22 9.45 -22.26
N ILE A 654 21.93 9.80 -22.12
CA ILE A 654 21.39 11.04 -22.72
C ILE A 654 22.02 12.27 -22.05
N VAL A 655 22.11 12.31 -20.72
CA VAL A 655 22.70 13.44 -19.98
C VAL A 655 24.18 13.57 -20.31
N TRP A 656 24.91 12.45 -20.37
CA TRP A 656 26.31 12.45 -20.81
C TRP A 656 26.45 13.01 -22.23
N ALA A 657 25.64 12.53 -23.17
CA ALA A 657 25.70 13.00 -24.55
C ALA A 657 25.43 14.51 -24.70
N LEU A 658 24.45 15.02 -23.94
CA LEU A 658 24.12 16.46 -23.88
C LEU A 658 25.28 17.31 -23.31
N GLY A 659 26.02 16.75 -22.32
CA GLY A 659 27.19 17.40 -21.74
C GLY A 659 28.48 17.26 -22.54
N TYR A 660 28.59 16.20 -23.40
CA TYR A 660 29.76 15.88 -24.17
C TYR A 660 29.76 16.56 -25.54
N PHE A 661 28.64 16.67 -26.23
CA PHE A 661 28.50 17.25 -27.56
C PHE A 661 28.01 18.71 -27.53
N PRO A 662 28.39 19.54 -28.55
CA PRO A 662 29.27 19.24 -29.67
C PRO A 662 30.75 19.09 -29.26
N LEU A 663 31.52 18.33 -30.05
CA LEU A 663 32.94 18.21 -29.81
C LEU A 663 33.64 19.56 -30.03
N PRO A 664 34.59 19.94 -29.17
CA PRO A 664 35.28 21.25 -29.30
C PRO A 664 36.10 21.33 -30.58
N ASP A 665 35.99 22.47 -31.26
CA ASP A 665 36.79 22.76 -32.46
C ASP A 665 38.29 22.88 -32.14
N LYS A 666 38.66 23.14 -30.88
CA LYS A 666 40.04 23.29 -30.39
C LYS A 666 40.40 22.22 -29.37
N PRO A 667 41.53 21.49 -29.54
CA PRO A 667 41.93 20.43 -28.59
C PRO A 667 42.30 20.91 -27.19
N ASP A 668 42.65 22.20 -27.01
CA ASP A 668 43.13 22.82 -25.75
C ASP A 668 42.05 23.57 -24.95
N MET A 669 40.75 23.36 -25.27
CA MET A 669 39.69 23.99 -24.50
C MET A 669 39.66 23.45 -23.06
N GLY A 670 39.60 24.33 -22.09
CA GLY A 670 39.40 24.02 -20.68
C GLY A 670 38.05 23.29 -20.44
N GLN A 671 37.94 22.50 -19.39
CA GLN A 671 36.68 21.77 -19.08
C GLN A 671 35.46 22.68 -18.94
N GLN A 672 35.65 23.89 -18.40
CA GLN A 672 34.59 24.88 -18.22
C GLN A 672 34.10 25.41 -19.57
N GLU A 673 34.99 25.76 -20.48
CA GLU A 673 34.68 26.27 -21.83
C GLU A 673 34.02 25.18 -22.70
N ARG A 674 34.40 23.89 -22.49
CA ARG A 674 33.74 22.74 -23.11
C ARG A 674 32.28 22.60 -22.64
N GLN A 675 32.05 22.76 -21.34
CA GLN A 675 30.69 22.65 -20.80
C GLN A 675 29.79 23.82 -21.21
N GLU A 676 30.33 25.02 -21.33
CA GLU A 676 29.62 26.19 -21.84
C GLU A 676 29.16 26.02 -23.29
N HIS A 677 29.99 25.41 -24.13
CA HIS A 677 29.70 25.14 -25.54
C HIS A 677 28.89 23.87 -25.75
N SER A 678 28.75 23.02 -24.76
CA SER A 678 27.95 21.78 -24.83
C SER A 678 26.46 22.06 -25.04
N PHE A 679 25.70 21.07 -25.52
CA PHE A 679 24.25 21.22 -25.63
C PHE A 679 23.57 21.56 -24.28
N ILE A 680 24.07 20.98 -23.18
CA ILE A 680 23.52 21.31 -21.85
C ILE A 680 23.84 22.76 -21.42
N GLY A 681 25.03 23.28 -21.81
CA GLY A 681 25.40 24.67 -21.60
C GLY A 681 24.53 25.63 -22.42
N GLN A 682 24.34 25.33 -23.73
CA GLN A 682 23.47 26.10 -24.62
C GLN A 682 22.01 26.11 -24.10
N ILE A 683 21.51 24.97 -23.62
CA ILE A 683 20.19 24.89 -23.00
C ILE A 683 20.16 25.75 -21.71
N GLY A 684 21.23 25.73 -20.90
CA GLY A 684 21.36 26.58 -19.71
C GLY A 684 21.23 28.06 -20.03
N HIS A 685 21.97 28.55 -21.03
CA HIS A 685 21.86 29.94 -21.49
C HIS A 685 20.45 30.29 -22.08
N ALA A 686 19.85 29.35 -22.79
CA ALA A 686 18.51 29.53 -23.35
C ALA A 686 17.42 29.61 -22.26
N VAL A 687 17.63 28.94 -21.14
CA VAL A 687 16.68 28.86 -20.04
C VAL A 687 16.92 29.94 -18.98
N GLU A 688 18.15 30.52 -18.90
CA GLU A 688 18.52 31.56 -17.95
C GLU A 688 17.51 32.70 -17.80
N PRO A 689 16.91 33.27 -18.89
CA PRO A 689 15.92 34.35 -18.77
C PRO A 689 14.68 33.96 -17.95
N VAL A 690 14.32 32.66 -17.94
CA VAL A 690 13.20 32.11 -17.18
C VAL A 690 13.51 32.06 -15.66
N PHE A 691 14.78 31.87 -15.32
CA PHE A 691 15.23 31.75 -13.91
C PHE A 691 15.85 33.03 -13.35
N ARG A 692 16.05 34.07 -14.16
CA ARG A 692 16.46 35.41 -13.69
C ARG A 692 15.63 35.97 -12.53
N PRO A 693 14.30 35.83 -12.49
CA PRO A 693 13.49 36.31 -11.35
C PRO A 693 13.88 35.72 -10.00
N GLN A 694 14.67 34.64 -9.96
CA GLN A 694 15.16 33.93 -8.79
C GLN A 694 16.64 34.24 -8.51
N GLY A 695 17.28 35.07 -9.35
CA GLY A 695 18.69 35.42 -9.23
C GLY A 695 19.64 34.29 -9.70
N PHE A 696 19.17 33.33 -10.50
CA PHE A 696 20.02 32.24 -11.00
C PHE A 696 20.75 32.64 -12.27
N ASN A 697 21.95 32.12 -12.43
CA ASN A 697 22.78 32.21 -13.62
C ASN A 697 22.77 30.86 -14.38
N TRP A 698 23.26 30.86 -15.61
CA TRP A 698 23.27 29.63 -16.43
C TRP A 698 23.99 28.45 -15.80
N LYS A 699 25.04 28.67 -14.94
CA LYS A 699 25.77 27.61 -14.25
C LYS A 699 24.86 26.90 -13.22
N LEU A 700 24.08 27.68 -12.47
CA LEU A 700 23.09 27.13 -11.52
C LEU A 700 22.00 26.37 -12.27
N ASP A 701 21.54 26.88 -13.42
CA ASP A 701 20.51 26.27 -14.25
C ASP A 701 21.00 24.95 -14.85
N VAL A 702 22.23 24.88 -15.32
CA VAL A 702 22.88 23.63 -15.79
C VAL A 702 22.93 22.60 -14.63
N GLY A 703 23.30 23.04 -13.43
CA GLY A 703 23.27 22.19 -12.24
C GLY A 703 21.86 21.61 -11.97
N LEU A 704 20.82 22.44 -12.09
CA LEU A 704 19.43 21.99 -11.92
C LEU A 704 19.01 21.01 -13.02
N LEU A 705 19.38 21.26 -14.28
CA LEU A 705 19.09 20.37 -15.41
C LEU A 705 19.77 19.00 -15.25
N ALA A 706 21.05 18.99 -14.85
CA ALA A 706 21.78 17.75 -14.58
C ALA A 706 21.12 16.94 -13.44
N GLY A 707 20.60 17.63 -12.43
CA GLY A 707 19.90 17.03 -11.29
C GLY A 707 18.52 16.42 -11.61
N VAL A 708 18.01 16.55 -12.83
CA VAL A 708 16.83 15.83 -13.32
C VAL A 708 17.11 14.32 -13.40
N GLY A 709 18.31 13.93 -13.81
CA GLY A 709 18.72 12.54 -13.84
C GLY A 709 18.80 11.94 -12.44
N ALA A 710 19.69 12.48 -11.63
CA ALA A 710 19.88 12.12 -10.22
C ALA A 710 20.28 13.36 -9.42
N LYS A 711 19.77 13.48 -8.18
CA LYS A 711 19.95 14.71 -7.37
C LYS A 711 21.39 14.94 -6.93
N GLU A 712 22.15 13.89 -6.79
CA GLU A 712 23.58 13.92 -6.43
C GLU A 712 24.42 14.61 -7.50
N ILE A 713 24.03 14.50 -8.76
CA ILE A 713 24.74 15.08 -9.90
C ILE A 713 24.77 16.63 -9.81
N VAL A 714 23.77 17.25 -9.14
CA VAL A 714 23.79 18.71 -8.93
C VAL A 714 25.08 19.15 -8.22
N ALA A 715 25.47 18.46 -7.15
CA ALA A 715 26.65 18.82 -6.36
C ALA A 715 27.93 18.60 -7.17
N SER A 716 28.04 17.50 -7.92
CA SER A 716 29.22 17.21 -8.75
C SER A 716 29.32 18.17 -9.94
N THR A 717 28.23 18.47 -10.62
CA THR A 717 28.19 19.47 -11.72
C THR A 717 28.57 20.86 -11.23
N MET A 718 28.03 21.29 -10.10
CA MET A 718 28.42 22.54 -9.44
C MET A 718 29.90 22.55 -9.08
N GLY A 719 30.42 21.43 -8.55
CA GLY A 719 31.84 21.26 -8.27
C GLY A 719 32.72 21.47 -9.51
N VAL A 720 32.34 20.89 -10.65
CA VAL A 720 33.08 21.04 -11.92
C VAL A 720 32.97 22.46 -12.48
N LEU A 721 31.76 23.04 -12.54
CA LEU A 721 31.54 24.39 -13.10
C LEU A 721 32.23 25.52 -12.30
N TYR A 722 32.40 25.28 -10.99
CA TYR A 722 32.99 26.29 -10.10
C TYR A 722 34.42 25.92 -9.60
N SER A 723 35.04 24.83 -9.99
CA SER A 723 36.39 24.42 -9.54
C SER A 723 37.54 24.84 -10.47
N ASN A 724 37.27 25.06 -11.76
CA ASN A 724 38.28 25.16 -12.83
C ASN A 724 38.60 26.56 -13.30
N ASP A 725 38.32 27.61 -12.51
CA ASP A 725 38.69 28.98 -12.85
C ASP A 725 40.16 29.25 -12.49
N ASP A 726 41.02 29.41 -13.52
CA ASP A 726 42.46 29.61 -13.41
C ASP A 726 42.86 30.92 -12.68
N SER A 727 41.91 31.82 -12.49
CA SER A 727 42.14 33.10 -11.80
C SER A 727 42.48 33.00 -10.30
N PHE A 728 42.39 31.78 -9.71
CA PHE A 728 42.60 31.54 -8.29
C PHE A 728 43.68 30.48 -7.95
N LYS A 729 44.68 30.30 -8.83
CA LYS A 729 45.73 29.30 -8.68
C LYS A 729 46.72 29.53 -7.50
N ASP A 730 46.69 30.70 -6.88
CA ASP A 730 47.71 31.08 -5.90
C ASP A 730 47.40 30.76 -4.41
N ASP A 731 46.29 30.10 -4.10
CA ASP A 731 45.95 29.81 -2.71
C ASP A 731 46.25 28.34 -2.38
N ASN A 732 47.41 28.10 -1.70
CA ASN A 732 47.88 26.79 -1.25
C ASN A 732 46.98 26.11 -0.17
N SER A 733 45.75 26.58 0.07
CA SER A 733 44.81 26.04 1.04
C SER A 733 43.95 24.88 0.52
N PHE A 734 44.33 24.27 -0.61
CA PHE A 734 43.51 23.28 -1.39
C PHE A 734 43.38 21.89 -0.76
N SER A 735 44.03 21.62 0.37
CA SER A 735 44.01 20.26 1.00
C SER A 735 42.95 20.05 2.08
N SER A 736 42.16 21.09 2.41
CA SER A 736 41.10 20.97 3.41
C SER A 736 39.70 21.25 2.82
N GLU A 737 38.66 20.51 3.27
CA GLU A 737 37.26 20.75 2.89
C GLU A 737 36.84 22.22 2.99
N GLY A 738 37.45 22.99 3.92
CA GLY A 738 37.24 24.42 4.09
C GLY A 738 37.62 25.28 2.88
N GLY A 739 38.66 24.91 2.11
CA GLY A 739 39.12 25.66 0.94
C GLY A 739 38.14 25.62 -0.23
N LYS A 740 37.48 24.49 -0.44
CA LYS A 740 36.47 24.30 -1.51
C LYS A 740 35.22 25.17 -1.30
N TYR A 741 34.78 25.32 -0.05
CA TYR A 741 33.61 26.13 0.28
C TYR A 741 33.87 27.64 0.13
N VAL A 742 35.04 28.10 0.44
CA VAL A 742 35.45 29.52 0.27
C VAL A 742 35.50 29.88 -1.22
N LYS A 743 36.03 28.99 -2.07
CA LYS A 743 36.11 29.24 -3.51
C LYS A 743 34.72 29.30 -4.16
N LEU A 744 33.85 28.39 -3.83
CA LEU A 744 32.48 28.38 -4.33
C LEU A 744 31.71 29.64 -3.94
N HIS A 745 31.87 30.09 -2.69
CA HIS A 745 31.29 31.34 -2.20
C HIS A 745 31.76 32.54 -3.03
N LYS A 746 33.08 32.71 -3.23
CA LYS A 746 33.64 33.82 -4.00
C LYS A 746 33.15 33.87 -5.44
N GLN A 747 33.11 32.70 -6.11
CA GLN A 747 32.73 32.64 -7.52
C GLN A 747 31.22 32.88 -7.72
N ILE A 748 30.35 32.30 -6.92
CA ILE A 748 28.92 32.61 -6.98
C ILE A 748 28.66 34.07 -6.67
N THR A 749 29.35 34.68 -5.68
CA THR A 749 29.20 36.09 -5.36
C THR A 749 29.66 36.97 -6.51
N GLN A 750 30.76 36.62 -7.20
CA GLN A 750 31.26 37.35 -8.35
C GLN A 750 30.27 37.23 -9.55
N ASP A 751 29.72 36.04 -9.79
CA ASP A 751 28.70 35.84 -10.84
C ASP A 751 27.44 36.68 -10.56
N VAL A 752 26.99 36.72 -9.29
CA VAL A 752 25.85 37.55 -8.87
C VAL A 752 26.15 39.03 -9.00
N ALA A 753 27.39 39.49 -8.65
CA ALA A 753 27.85 40.87 -8.85
C ALA A 753 27.78 41.26 -10.32
N ASN A 754 28.26 40.41 -11.22
CA ASN A 754 28.21 40.61 -12.67
C ASN A 754 26.76 40.64 -13.19
N LEU A 755 25.90 39.78 -12.70
CA LEU A 755 24.50 39.69 -13.12
C LEU A 755 23.69 40.94 -12.76
N HIS A 756 23.93 41.49 -11.56
CA HIS A 756 23.22 42.66 -11.05
C HIS A 756 23.97 44.01 -11.28
N GLY A 757 25.20 43.95 -11.76
CA GLY A 757 26.02 45.16 -12.00
C GLY A 757 26.40 45.93 -10.73
N VAL A 758 26.55 45.23 -9.60
CA VAL A 758 26.86 45.79 -8.29
C VAL A 758 28.29 45.42 -7.83
N SER A 759 28.80 46.11 -6.83
CA SER A 759 30.12 45.79 -6.28
C SER A 759 30.08 44.44 -5.55
N TYR A 760 31.25 43.77 -5.41
CA TYR A 760 31.34 42.47 -4.72
C TYR A 760 30.73 42.49 -3.32
N ASN A 761 30.96 43.53 -2.54
CA ASN A 761 30.46 43.66 -1.16
C ASN A 761 28.93 43.86 -1.11
N GLU A 762 28.35 44.52 -2.10
CA GLU A 762 26.89 44.67 -2.24
C GLU A 762 26.25 43.40 -2.76
N ALA A 763 26.98 42.59 -3.52
CA ALA A 763 26.53 41.32 -4.05
C ALA A 763 26.49 40.21 -2.99
N GLU A 764 27.27 40.28 -1.90
CA GLU A 764 27.36 39.20 -0.87
C GLU A 764 26.01 38.84 -0.23
N PRO A 765 25.18 39.80 0.25
CA PRO A 765 23.86 39.46 0.77
C PRO A 765 22.89 38.92 -0.31
N ILE A 766 23.00 39.42 -1.54
CA ILE A 766 22.20 38.93 -2.70
C ILE A 766 22.60 37.52 -3.04
N ALA A 767 23.90 37.19 -3.06
CA ALA A 767 24.42 35.86 -3.32
C ALA A 767 23.97 34.85 -2.25
N THR A 768 23.93 35.29 -0.97
CA THR A 768 23.40 34.45 0.13
C THR A 768 21.91 34.16 -0.06
N LEU A 769 21.11 35.16 -0.48
CA LEU A 769 19.71 34.99 -0.81
C LEU A 769 19.53 34.07 -2.02
N THR A 770 20.31 34.27 -3.10
CA THR A 770 20.33 33.42 -4.28
C THR A 770 20.66 31.97 -3.92
N ALA A 771 21.66 31.75 -3.08
CA ALA A 771 22.04 30.43 -2.58
C ALA A 771 20.89 29.75 -1.80
N PHE A 772 20.18 30.51 -0.95
CA PHE A 772 19.02 29.99 -0.25
C PHE A 772 17.86 29.67 -1.20
N CYS A 773 17.57 30.53 -2.16
CA CYS A 773 16.56 30.30 -3.20
C CYS A 773 16.90 29.09 -4.07
N PHE A 774 18.18 28.87 -4.36
CA PHE A 774 18.65 27.70 -5.07
C PHE A 774 18.40 26.41 -4.26
N LEU A 775 18.71 26.40 -2.98
CA LEU A 775 18.41 25.29 -2.08
C LEU A 775 16.90 24.99 -2.01
N LEU A 776 16.10 26.05 -1.94
CA LEU A 776 14.64 25.94 -1.92
C LEU A 776 14.10 25.38 -3.25
N PHE A 777 14.67 25.80 -4.37
CA PHE A 777 14.34 25.27 -5.66
C PHE A 777 14.73 23.79 -5.75
N VAL A 778 15.94 23.41 -5.35
CA VAL A 778 16.40 22.01 -5.29
C VAL A 778 15.50 21.14 -4.41
N LEU A 779 14.95 21.70 -3.33
CA LEU A 779 13.98 21.00 -2.47
C LEU A 779 12.69 20.67 -3.20
N LEU A 780 12.12 21.61 -3.95
CA LEU A 780 10.73 21.51 -4.45
C LEU A 780 10.61 21.04 -5.89
N TYR A 781 11.66 21.21 -6.71
CA TYR A 781 11.58 21.01 -8.17
C TYR A 781 11.49 19.54 -8.57
N PHE A 782 11.43 19.32 -9.85
CA PHE A 782 11.32 18.05 -10.58
C PHE A 782 11.91 16.87 -9.78
N PRO A 783 11.15 15.82 -9.46
CA PRO A 783 11.70 14.63 -8.81
C PRO A 783 12.67 13.91 -9.75
N CYS A 784 13.59 13.10 -9.20
CA CYS A 784 14.48 12.31 -10.06
C CYS A 784 13.68 11.39 -11.00
N ILE A 785 14.26 11.08 -12.18
CA ILE A 785 13.62 10.22 -13.19
C ILE A 785 13.16 8.89 -12.60
N ALA A 786 13.90 8.33 -11.65
CA ALA A 786 13.54 7.10 -10.94
C ALA A 786 12.20 7.25 -10.18
N THR A 787 11.95 8.39 -9.55
CA THR A 787 10.67 8.66 -8.86
C THR A 787 9.52 8.80 -9.86
N ILE A 788 9.75 9.48 -10.99
CA ILE A 788 8.76 9.61 -12.07
C ILE A 788 8.38 8.22 -12.62
N ALA A 789 9.38 7.37 -12.86
CA ALA A 789 9.17 6.00 -13.30
C ALA A 789 8.39 5.17 -12.26
N ALA A 790 8.67 5.36 -10.96
CA ALA A 790 7.93 4.72 -9.89
C ALA A 790 6.46 5.17 -9.85
N ILE A 791 6.19 6.49 -9.95
CA ILE A 791 4.82 7.04 -9.99
C ILE A 791 4.07 6.47 -11.20
N LYS A 792 4.68 6.43 -12.38
CA LYS A 792 4.09 5.81 -13.58
C LYS A 792 3.80 4.33 -13.35
N GLY A 793 4.73 3.60 -12.71
CA GLY A 793 4.58 2.18 -12.42
C GLY A 793 3.42 1.89 -11.46
N GLU A 794 3.21 2.76 -10.44
CA GLU A 794 2.16 2.58 -9.43
C GLU A 794 0.79 3.13 -9.86
N THR A 795 0.77 4.16 -10.69
CA THR A 795 -0.49 4.75 -11.20
C THR A 795 -0.95 4.14 -12.51
N GLY A 796 -0.07 3.42 -13.24
CA GLY A 796 -0.31 2.95 -14.60
C GLY A 796 -0.37 4.05 -15.67
N SER A 797 -0.25 5.33 -15.31
CA SER A 797 -0.48 6.50 -16.17
C SER A 797 0.72 7.43 -16.27
N TRP A 798 1.13 7.75 -17.48
CA TRP A 798 2.10 8.80 -17.73
C TRP A 798 1.56 10.20 -17.40
N GLY A 799 0.24 10.40 -17.49
CA GLY A 799 -0.39 11.70 -17.16
C GLY A 799 -0.11 12.12 -15.71
N TRP A 800 -0.24 11.22 -14.75
CA TRP A 800 0.05 11.50 -13.34
C TRP A 800 1.54 11.71 -13.08
N ALA A 801 2.40 10.95 -13.75
CA ALA A 801 3.85 11.10 -13.61
C ALA A 801 4.33 12.45 -14.15
N LEU A 802 3.86 12.87 -15.34
CA LEU A 802 4.16 14.17 -15.93
C LEU A 802 3.54 15.32 -15.16
N PHE A 803 2.33 15.13 -14.63
CA PHE A 803 1.70 16.12 -13.74
C PHE A 803 2.55 16.34 -12.48
N ALA A 804 3.06 15.25 -11.86
CA ALA A 804 3.95 15.35 -10.69
C ALA A 804 5.21 16.16 -11.02
N ALA A 805 5.84 15.90 -12.17
CA ALA A 805 7.01 16.62 -12.63
C ALA A 805 6.72 18.11 -12.88
N GLY A 806 5.62 18.41 -13.59
CA GLY A 806 5.25 19.77 -13.97
C GLY A 806 4.87 20.63 -12.77
N TYR A 807 3.98 20.13 -11.89
CA TYR A 807 3.54 20.94 -10.76
C TYR A 807 4.66 21.19 -9.74
N THR A 808 5.54 20.21 -9.48
CA THR A 808 6.67 20.42 -8.54
C THR A 808 7.64 21.44 -9.07
N THR A 809 7.94 21.42 -10.38
CA THR A 809 8.82 22.41 -11.01
C THR A 809 8.19 23.80 -10.98
N LEU A 810 6.89 23.92 -11.31
CA LEU A 810 6.17 25.18 -11.23
C LEU A 810 6.11 25.72 -9.79
N LEU A 811 5.85 24.84 -8.82
CA LEU A 811 5.81 25.18 -7.41
C LEU A 811 7.19 25.70 -6.93
N ALA A 812 8.28 25.01 -7.30
CA ALA A 812 9.63 25.43 -7.02
C ALA A 812 9.92 26.80 -7.60
N TRP A 813 9.54 27.03 -8.86
CA TRP A 813 9.71 28.30 -9.55
C TRP A 813 8.98 29.44 -8.83
N VAL A 814 7.68 29.26 -8.53
CA VAL A 814 6.88 30.28 -7.86
C VAL A 814 7.40 30.61 -6.47
N VAL A 815 7.67 29.57 -5.66
CA VAL A 815 8.11 29.76 -4.27
C VAL A 815 9.48 30.42 -4.19
N SER A 816 10.45 29.97 -4.99
CA SER A 816 11.79 30.55 -5.00
C SER A 816 11.80 31.99 -5.55
N ALA A 817 10.99 32.27 -6.60
CA ALA A 817 10.84 33.62 -7.13
C ALA A 817 10.23 34.58 -6.08
N ILE A 818 9.17 34.16 -5.39
CA ILE A 818 8.57 34.97 -4.32
C ILE A 818 9.60 35.25 -3.21
N VAL A 819 10.31 34.23 -2.76
CA VAL A 819 11.31 34.38 -1.68
C VAL A 819 12.43 35.31 -2.13
N PHE A 820 12.91 35.18 -3.37
CA PHE A 820 13.95 36.05 -3.90
C PHE A 820 13.48 37.51 -4.01
N GLN A 821 12.32 37.74 -4.63
CA GLN A 821 11.78 39.11 -4.82
C GLN A 821 11.47 39.80 -3.48
N VAL A 822 10.86 39.06 -2.55
CA VAL A 822 10.62 39.57 -1.19
C VAL A 822 11.94 39.81 -0.46
N GLY A 823 12.93 38.92 -0.56
CA GLY A 823 14.25 39.09 0.02
C GLY A 823 14.98 40.32 -0.51
N MET A 824 14.90 40.59 -1.81
CA MET A 824 15.48 41.77 -2.43
C MET A 824 14.88 43.08 -1.88
N LEU A 825 13.60 43.10 -1.49
CA LEU A 825 12.98 44.28 -0.86
C LEU A 825 13.57 44.60 0.55
N PHE A 826 14.20 43.63 1.21
CA PHE A 826 14.83 43.82 2.50
C PHE A 826 16.34 44.09 2.40
N ILE A 827 16.98 43.77 1.29
CA ILE A 827 18.43 43.96 1.05
C ILE A 827 18.67 45.32 0.37
N GLY A 828 17.78 45.74 -0.52
CA GLY A 828 17.85 47.05 -1.20
C GLY A 828 16.91 48.02 -0.58
#